data_fc118a5851b5ca6530c2926f0268bf46
#
_entry.id   fc118a5851b5ca6530c2926f0268bf46
#
_cell.length_a   1.000
_cell.length_b   1.000
_cell.length_c   1.000
_cell.angle_alpha   90.00
_cell.angle_beta   90.00
_cell.angle_gamma   90.00
#
_symmetry.space_group_name_H-M   'P 1'
#
loop_
_entity.id
_entity.type
_entity.pdbx_description
1 polymer ?
#
loop_
_entity_poly.entity_id
_entity_poly.type
_entity_poly.pdbx_seq_one_letter_code
_entity_poly.pdbx_strand_id
1 'polypeptide(L)'
;MSASTPRTSLRHGLRHAPKVNQPFIPDTTPARRSHIHHGLTSPQPPASPHHVNVNPAANPQSAQFTVDSWEGKDNRQVPMSTREDATPGNQPVIFSHQRDPSKMPRQLDYYDPYFPLRYLEVPRTDHIYKRAHYGLQSGIPDEVDFALYHLVQISNQRWDKFKFEGFPLLAETLMQKALDITQLCTGVKWEFQYDPRKPTDRVNVLNSLHGTRDILDKISKIPVNLPDDSLETYDFNHRLRNIKEATLVLRNMVLLKENAFYVSRYANGLLRDFLVILINAPNQPRLNEIKNDALDIAEEVTKFLRTDPEDPLWISLVNCLDSPDRAHVVRSLWALTHFGTELDDADANRAMETLTKPTLQQMYYHTLLDLDKDILSGALDFWYQYTLSHDNIETLMDVLNFPIVFVPRMIALLTYESRPTKKETVLQEEKVAPPPTDIPRVSPELLEKLMELSEPERSSQWLRCCFIEDAECEITQIALWQAYQSRFADPRVTGGGVLPAAEFIKNVSNTFTNAQAQVINGPGTATKFIIKGIRPLETAHTFEGFPYSYCRWADNSKPSKMCQRAFTSPTDLRNHVFGDHMNLEPTDTPGQYKLDPAESPIHTCQWDHCVRFRASGPSANTSMVAGHVSSHLPEDRPAGAQPTSAKRAVLQERIVRKWYYMDTPINEKGEPFGVAYKAALVLRNIARGLPNRTTSKYGGLPWKKACFTSQRPKIVEVWDRNRALRKELTELIMVIEKEVDY
;
A
#
# COMPACT_ATOMS: atom_id res chain seq x y z
N MET A 1 11.26 -31.21 -2.02
CA MET A 1 11.23 -29.95 -1.23
C MET A 1 10.03 -29.19 -1.74
N SER A 2 8.89 -29.40 -1.09
CA SER A 2 7.63 -28.75 -1.40
C SER A 2 7.73 -27.29 -0.96
N ALA A 3 7.65 -26.40 -1.92
CA ALA A 3 7.52 -24.98 -1.65
C ALA A 3 6.15 -24.77 -0.97
N SER A 4 6.18 -24.42 0.32
CA SER A 4 5.03 -23.91 1.03
C SER A 4 4.58 -22.63 0.31
N THR A 5 3.52 -22.74 -0.45
CA THR A 5 2.89 -21.59 -1.08
C THR A 5 2.33 -20.68 0.01
N PRO A 6 2.58 -19.38 -0.01
CA PRO A 6 1.98 -18.44 0.94
C PRO A 6 0.52 -18.19 0.55
N ARG A 7 -0.34 -19.17 0.87
CA ARG A 7 -1.78 -19.08 0.53
C ARG A 7 -2.59 -18.24 1.51
N THR A 8 -2.09 -18.05 2.71
CA THR A 8 -2.81 -17.34 3.77
C THR A 8 -2.73 -15.83 3.70
N SER A 9 -1.76 -15.25 2.98
CA SER A 9 -1.59 -13.79 2.94
C SER A 9 -2.46 -13.07 1.89
N LEU A 10 -2.98 -13.80 0.90
CA LEU A 10 -3.72 -13.19 -0.21
C LEU A 10 -5.15 -12.75 0.13
N ARG A 11 -5.69 -13.19 1.26
CA ARG A 11 -7.08 -12.90 1.65
C ARG A 11 -7.25 -11.91 2.80
N HIS A 12 -6.19 -11.59 3.52
CA HIS A 12 -6.28 -10.60 4.61
C HIS A 12 -6.66 -9.18 4.15
N GLY A 13 -6.60 -8.90 2.85
CA GLY A 13 -6.99 -7.61 2.31
C GLY A 13 -8.48 -7.44 1.99
N LEU A 14 -9.26 -8.52 1.95
CA LEU A 14 -10.67 -8.47 1.52
C LEU A 14 -11.67 -8.65 2.66
N ARG A 15 -11.26 -9.25 3.76
CA ARG A 15 -12.06 -9.31 4.98
C ARG A 15 -11.40 -8.46 6.03
N HIS A 16 -11.94 -7.28 6.27
CA HIS A 16 -11.66 -6.60 7.51
C HIS A 16 -12.15 -7.49 8.64
N ALA A 17 -11.23 -8.13 9.36
CA ALA A 17 -11.54 -8.58 10.69
C ALA A 17 -12.21 -7.42 11.40
N PRO A 18 -13.33 -7.62 12.10
CA PRO A 18 -14.00 -6.53 12.77
C PRO A 18 -12.97 -5.79 13.62
N LYS A 19 -12.78 -4.49 13.35
CA LYS A 19 -11.88 -3.67 14.14
C LYS A 19 -12.33 -3.79 15.58
N VAL A 20 -11.44 -4.19 16.45
CA VAL A 20 -11.68 -4.52 17.87
C VAL A 20 -12.42 -3.43 18.66
N ASN A 21 -12.66 -2.27 18.08
CA ASN A 21 -13.21 -1.09 18.75
C ASN A 21 -14.56 -0.58 18.19
N GLN A 22 -15.24 -1.33 17.33
CA GLN A 22 -16.59 -0.92 16.93
C GLN A 22 -17.62 -1.82 17.60
N PRO A 23 -18.55 -1.25 18.39
CA PRO A 23 -19.68 -2.01 18.91
C PRO A 23 -20.54 -2.48 17.74
N PHE A 24 -20.97 -3.74 17.79
CA PHE A 24 -21.95 -4.30 16.85
C PHE A 24 -23.22 -3.45 16.95
N ILE A 25 -23.59 -2.79 15.87
CA ILE A 25 -24.87 -2.11 15.72
C ILE A 25 -25.68 -2.99 14.77
N PRO A 26 -26.78 -3.64 15.24
CA PRO A 26 -27.67 -4.33 14.33
C PRO A 26 -28.18 -3.33 13.29
N ASP A 27 -28.23 -3.74 12.02
CA ASP A 27 -28.65 -2.92 10.87
C ASP A 27 -30.18 -2.62 10.88
N THR A 28 -30.72 -2.14 12.00
CA THR A 28 -32.11 -1.74 12.12
C THR A 28 -32.31 -0.23 12.26
N THR A 29 -31.23 0.57 12.19
CA THR A 29 -31.35 2.02 12.17
C THR A 29 -31.07 2.57 10.77
N PRO A 30 -32.00 3.33 10.18
CA PRO A 30 -31.78 3.93 8.87
C PRO A 30 -30.58 4.90 8.96
N ALA A 31 -29.67 4.77 8.00
CA ALA A 31 -28.46 5.59 7.91
C ALA A 31 -28.83 7.08 7.95
N ARG A 32 -28.49 7.77 9.03
CA ARG A 32 -28.53 9.23 9.08
C ARG A 32 -27.45 9.76 8.14
N ARG A 33 -27.88 10.36 7.05
CA ARG A 33 -27.04 11.21 6.21
C ARG A 33 -26.42 12.29 7.07
N SER A 34 -25.10 12.27 7.25
CA SER A 34 -24.36 13.36 7.84
C SER A 34 -24.28 14.51 6.85
N HIS A 35 -25.06 15.56 7.08
CA HIS A 35 -24.81 16.86 6.49
C HIS A 35 -23.66 17.53 7.26
N ILE A 36 -22.61 17.87 6.52
CA ILE A 36 -21.52 18.73 7.00
C ILE A 36 -22.11 20.13 7.16
N HIS A 37 -22.15 20.65 8.40
CA HIS A 37 -22.27 22.09 8.63
C HIS A 37 -21.15 22.55 9.55
N HIS A 38 -20.46 23.57 9.06
CA HIS A 38 -19.47 24.36 9.76
C HIS A 38 -20.07 25.09 10.99
N GLY A 39 -19.33 25.03 12.08
CA GLY A 39 -19.14 26.07 13.07
C GLY A 39 -20.39 26.68 13.73
N LEU A 40 -20.45 26.45 15.02
CA LEU A 40 -20.68 27.50 16.01
C LEU A 40 -20.68 26.86 17.41
N THR A 41 -19.95 27.50 18.29
CA THR A 41 -19.85 27.25 19.73
C THR A 41 -21.21 27.23 20.42
N SER A 42 -21.45 26.23 21.23
CA SER A 42 -22.58 26.20 22.16
C SER A 42 -22.11 25.90 23.59
N PRO A 43 -22.72 26.53 24.59
CA PRO A 43 -22.21 26.57 25.93
C PRO A 43 -22.50 25.32 26.75
N GLN A 44 -21.61 25.03 27.67
CA GLN A 44 -21.74 23.96 28.67
C GLN A 44 -22.97 24.19 29.58
N PRO A 45 -23.72 23.15 29.94
CA PRO A 45 -24.61 23.18 31.06
C PRO A 45 -23.87 22.92 32.39
N PRO A 46 -24.38 23.44 33.53
CA PRO A 46 -23.65 23.48 34.79
C PRO A 46 -23.55 22.12 35.47
N ALA A 47 -22.44 21.93 36.16
CA ALA A 47 -22.13 20.77 36.97
C ALA A 47 -23.03 20.73 38.22
N SER A 48 -23.53 19.54 38.54
CA SER A 48 -24.03 19.22 39.89
C SER A 48 -23.05 18.30 40.59
N PRO A 49 -22.79 18.54 41.88
CA PRO A 49 -21.70 17.87 42.58
C PRO A 49 -22.19 16.61 43.30
N HIS A 50 -21.62 15.46 42.99
CA HIS A 50 -21.54 14.40 43.99
C HIS A 50 -20.12 13.80 43.93
N HIS A 51 -19.34 14.16 44.92
CA HIS A 51 -18.06 13.55 45.20
C HIS A 51 -18.25 12.08 45.53
N VAL A 52 -17.68 11.23 44.70
CA VAL A 52 -17.29 9.89 45.09
C VAL A 52 -15.77 9.86 45.06
N ASN A 53 -15.18 9.70 46.22
CA ASN A 53 -13.75 9.53 46.42
C ASN A 53 -13.27 8.28 45.67
N VAL A 54 -12.57 8.48 44.59
CA VAL A 54 -11.85 7.41 43.91
C VAL A 54 -10.39 7.56 44.25
N ASN A 55 -9.86 6.61 44.99
CA ASN A 55 -8.44 6.48 45.28
C ASN A 55 -7.63 6.40 43.99
N PRO A 56 -6.64 7.25 43.76
CA PRO A 56 -5.80 7.19 42.58
C PRO A 56 -4.59 6.29 42.85
N ALA A 57 -4.76 5.01 42.77
CA ALA A 57 -3.65 4.07 42.75
C ALA A 57 -4.05 2.74 42.02
N ALA A 58 -4.29 2.83 40.74
CA ALA A 58 -4.22 1.67 39.87
C ALA A 58 -3.66 2.15 38.52
N ASN A 59 -2.46 1.74 38.27
CA ASN A 59 -1.78 1.81 36.99
C ASN A 59 -2.75 1.44 35.85
N PRO A 60 -2.82 2.17 34.71
CA PRO A 60 -3.58 1.75 33.57
C PRO A 60 -2.76 0.69 32.82
N GLN A 61 -2.57 -0.45 33.43
CA GLN A 61 -2.34 -1.66 32.67
C GLN A 61 -3.62 -1.88 31.88
N SER A 62 -3.47 -2.00 30.55
CA SER A 62 -4.52 -2.38 29.62
C SER A 62 -5.48 -3.32 30.30
N ALA A 63 -6.69 -2.82 30.59
CA ALA A 63 -7.71 -3.64 31.20
C ALA A 63 -7.94 -4.82 30.27
N GLN A 64 -7.26 -5.93 30.59
CA GLN A 64 -7.54 -7.20 29.94
C GLN A 64 -9.00 -7.45 30.26
N PHE A 65 -9.80 -7.40 29.22
CA PHE A 65 -11.21 -7.68 29.30
C PHE A 65 -11.31 -9.17 29.64
N THR A 66 -11.40 -9.47 30.91
CA THR A 66 -11.55 -10.85 31.40
C THR A 66 -13.02 -11.21 31.37
N VAL A 67 -13.30 -12.50 31.33
CA VAL A 67 -14.65 -13.04 31.51
C VAL A 67 -15.30 -12.47 32.76
N ASP A 68 -14.54 -12.36 33.84
CA ASP A 68 -15.01 -11.76 35.11
C ASP A 68 -15.45 -10.31 34.97
N SER A 69 -14.76 -9.51 34.13
CA SER A 69 -15.15 -8.12 33.89
C SER A 69 -16.41 -8.00 33.03
N TRP A 70 -16.63 -8.96 32.12
CA TRP A 70 -17.88 -9.08 31.37
C TRP A 70 -19.03 -9.45 32.28
N GLU A 71 -18.84 -10.49 33.06
CA GLU A 71 -19.82 -10.99 34.01
C GLU A 71 -20.26 -9.91 35.00
N GLY A 72 -19.29 -9.17 35.56
CA GLY A 72 -19.55 -8.08 36.49
C GLY A 72 -20.32 -6.90 35.90
N LYS A 73 -20.22 -6.70 34.55
CA LYS A 73 -21.00 -5.66 33.84
C LYS A 73 -22.44 -6.13 33.60
N ASP A 74 -22.62 -7.39 33.22
CA ASP A 74 -23.91 -7.89 32.86
C ASP A 74 -24.79 -8.17 34.08
N ASN A 75 -24.21 -8.59 35.17
CA ASN A 75 -24.93 -8.78 36.41
C ASN A 75 -25.61 -7.51 36.94
N ARG A 76 -25.16 -6.34 36.49
CA ARG A 76 -25.80 -5.06 36.85
C ARG A 76 -27.02 -4.75 35.99
N GLN A 77 -27.20 -5.39 34.88
CA GLN A 77 -28.17 -5.01 33.87
C GLN A 77 -29.19 -6.08 33.55
N VAL A 78 -28.94 -7.31 33.98
CA VAL A 78 -29.88 -8.39 33.71
C VAL A 78 -30.93 -8.42 34.82
N PRO A 79 -32.12 -7.93 34.60
CA PRO A 79 -33.21 -7.97 35.58
C PRO A 79 -33.76 -9.40 35.68
N MET A 80 -32.96 -10.30 36.23
CA MET A 80 -33.45 -11.65 36.55
C MET A 80 -34.58 -11.61 37.56
N SER A 81 -34.75 -10.47 38.20
CA SER A 81 -35.83 -10.19 39.17
C SER A 81 -37.22 -10.12 38.54
N THR A 82 -37.34 -10.12 37.19
CA THR A 82 -38.65 -10.09 36.54
C THR A 82 -39.42 -11.41 36.60
N ARG A 83 -38.78 -12.47 37.07
CA ARG A 83 -39.44 -13.74 37.35
C ARG A 83 -39.47 -14.00 38.83
N GLU A 84 -40.33 -13.27 39.51
CA GLU A 84 -40.52 -13.37 40.96
C GLU A 84 -41.27 -14.63 41.33
N ASP A 85 -42.00 -15.24 40.43
CA ASP A 85 -42.80 -16.39 40.73
C ASP A 85 -41.97 -17.66 40.83
N ALA A 86 -42.05 -18.25 41.98
CA ALA A 86 -41.39 -19.47 42.35
C ALA A 86 -41.92 -20.69 41.58
N THR A 87 -41.60 -20.80 40.33
CA THR A 87 -41.64 -22.12 39.73
C THR A 87 -40.41 -22.91 40.19
N PRO A 88 -40.52 -24.20 40.47
CA PRO A 88 -39.45 -24.98 41.10
C PRO A 88 -38.11 -24.96 40.37
N GLY A 89 -38.09 -24.62 39.10
CA GLY A 89 -36.87 -24.50 38.29
C GLY A 89 -36.32 -23.08 38.16
N ASN A 90 -37.02 -22.05 38.68
CA ASN A 90 -36.69 -20.64 38.41
C ASN A 90 -36.54 -19.81 39.72
N GLN A 91 -35.98 -20.44 40.74
CA GLN A 91 -35.73 -19.70 42.00
C GLN A 91 -34.64 -18.65 41.80
N PRO A 92 -34.87 -17.40 42.22
CA PRO A 92 -33.89 -16.30 42.10
C PRO A 92 -32.51 -16.64 42.69
N VAL A 93 -32.52 -17.53 43.68
CA VAL A 93 -31.32 -18.04 44.35
C VAL A 93 -30.39 -18.86 43.45
N ILE A 94 -30.87 -19.38 42.33
CA ILE A 94 -30.05 -20.24 41.42
C ILE A 94 -28.99 -19.37 40.69
N PHE A 95 -29.23 -18.11 40.54
CA PHE A 95 -28.37 -17.16 39.84
C PHE A 95 -27.72 -16.11 40.73
N SER A 96 -27.89 -16.22 42.07
CA SER A 96 -27.27 -15.35 43.03
C SER A 96 -25.83 -15.74 43.33
N HIS A 97 -24.92 -14.78 43.31
CA HIS A 97 -23.50 -14.97 43.67
C HIS A 97 -23.24 -15.42 45.12
N GLN A 98 -24.25 -15.38 45.98
CA GLN A 98 -24.12 -15.73 47.39
C GLN A 98 -24.41 -17.19 47.71
N ARG A 99 -24.44 -18.06 46.73
CA ARG A 99 -24.79 -19.43 46.95
C ARG A 99 -23.63 -20.28 47.50
N ASP A 100 -23.97 -21.04 48.49
CA ASP A 100 -23.17 -22.10 49.01
C ASP A 100 -22.91 -23.16 47.88
N PRO A 101 -21.67 -23.36 47.44
CA PRO A 101 -21.35 -24.32 46.38
C PRO A 101 -21.80 -25.73 46.66
N SER A 102 -22.03 -26.09 47.94
CA SER A 102 -22.49 -27.40 48.37
C SER A 102 -23.95 -27.67 48.05
N LYS A 103 -24.74 -26.66 47.75
CA LYS A 103 -26.17 -26.72 47.43
C LYS A 103 -26.50 -26.61 45.94
N MET A 104 -25.49 -26.50 45.08
CA MET A 104 -25.74 -26.56 43.65
C MET A 104 -26.15 -27.98 43.25
N PRO A 105 -27.15 -28.15 42.36
CA PRO A 105 -27.41 -29.47 41.78
C PRO A 105 -26.08 -29.97 41.21
N ARG A 106 -25.72 -31.19 41.58
CA ARG A 106 -24.57 -31.83 40.93
C ARG A 106 -24.77 -31.78 39.45
N GLN A 107 -23.75 -31.32 38.75
CA GLN A 107 -23.69 -31.30 37.29
C GLN A 107 -24.15 -32.69 36.83
N LEU A 108 -25.20 -32.78 36.04
CA LEU A 108 -25.59 -34.02 35.41
C LEU A 108 -24.38 -34.45 34.58
N ASP A 109 -23.77 -35.57 34.99
CA ASP A 109 -22.73 -36.20 34.22
C ASP A 109 -23.37 -36.68 32.91
N TYR A 110 -23.41 -35.81 31.91
CA TYR A 110 -23.82 -36.18 30.57
C TYR A 110 -22.70 -37.02 29.96
N TYR A 111 -22.84 -38.33 30.20
CA TYR A 111 -21.93 -39.32 29.61
C TYR A 111 -22.37 -39.56 28.17
N ASP A 112 -21.74 -38.89 27.22
CA ASP A 112 -21.82 -39.28 25.82
C ASP A 112 -20.63 -40.20 25.53
N PRO A 113 -20.86 -41.47 25.21
CA PRO A 113 -19.79 -42.46 24.96
C PRO A 113 -18.95 -42.10 23.69
N TYR A 114 -19.41 -41.16 22.87
CA TYR A 114 -18.73 -40.72 21.66
C TYR A 114 -17.90 -39.45 21.84
N PHE A 115 -18.05 -38.74 22.98
CA PHE A 115 -17.23 -37.56 23.28
C PHE A 115 -16.11 -37.92 24.27
N PRO A 116 -14.84 -37.56 23.97
CA PRO A 116 -13.74 -37.79 24.91
C PRO A 116 -13.97 -37.02 26.21
N LEU A 117 -13.82 -37.69 27.35
CA LEU A 117 -14.02 -37.13 28.71
C LEU A 117 -13.31 -35.81 29.01
N ARG A 118 -12.24 -35.49 28.29
CA ARG A 118 -11.51 -34.23 28.46
C ARG A 118 -12.30 -32.96 28.10
N TYR A 119 -13.43 -33.07 27.40
CA TYR A 119 -14.31 -31.95 27.05
C TYR A 119 -15.33 -31.62 28.12
N LEU A 120 -15.38 -32.38 29.22
CA LEU A 120 -16.30 -32.13 30.33
C LEU A 120 -15.78 -31.13 31.36
N GLU A 121 -14.54 -30.70 31.24
CA GLU A 121 -14.00 -29.65 32.09
C GLU A 121 -14.42 -28.25 31.59
N VAL A 122 -15.65 -27.87 31.89
CA VAL A 122 -16.10 -26.51 31.68
C VAL A 122 -15.35 -25.59 32.67
N PRO A 123 -14.71 -24.52 32.20
CA PRO A 123 -14.00 -23.58 33.09
C PRO A 123 -14.87 -23.15 34.27
N ARG A 124 -14.34 -23.21 35.48
CA ARG A 124 -15.11 -22.98 36.73
C ARG A 124 -15.50 -21.51 36.96
N THR A 125 -15.05 -20.57 36.11
CA THR A 125 -15.08 -19.14 36.39
C THR A 125 -16.19 -18.37 35.69
N ASP A 126 -16.92 -18.95 34.70
CA ASP A 126 -17.70 -18.14 33.76
C ASP A 126 -19.21 -18.37 33.87
N HIS A 127 -19.86 -17.75 34.84
CA HIS A 127 -21.31 -17.91 35.06
C HIS A 127 -22.15 -17.44 33.88
N ILE A 128 -21.81 -16.32 33.25
CA ILE A 128 -22.59 -15.80 32.12
C ILE A 128 -22.48 -16.68 30.88
N TYR A 129 -21.31 -17.22 30.58
CA TYR A 129 -21.13 -18.13 29.44
C TYR A 129 -21.86 -19.44 29.65
N LYS A 130 -21.78 -20.00 30.86
CA LYS A 130 -22.53 -21.22 31.22
C LYS A 130 -24.05 -20.98 31.10
N ARG A 131 -24.48 -19.83 31.59
CA ARG A 131 -25.90 -19.47 31.48
C ARG A 131 -26.33 -19.31 30.04
N ALA A 132 -25.54 -18.64 29.20
CA ALA A 132 -25.84 -18.49 27.79
C ALA A 132 -25.90 -19.86 27.08
N HIS A 133 -24.94 -20.74 27.38
CA HIS A 133 -24.95 -22.09 26.82
C HIS A 133 -26.16 -22.91 27.26
N TYR A 134 -26.48 -22.96 28.55
CA TYR A 134 -27.66 -23.67 29.05
C TYR A 134 -28.98 -23.01 28.65
N GLY A 135 -29.03 -21.69 28.57
CA GLY A 135 -30.17 -20.93 28.07
C GLY A 135 -30.51 -21.32 26.63
N LEU A 136 -29.48 -21.43 25.78
CA LEU A 136 -29.66 -21.85 24.39
C LEU A 136 -30.21 -23.29 24.29
N GLN A 137 -29.77 -24.19 25.19
CA GLN A 137 -30.24 -25.58 25.25
C GLN A 137 -31.61 -25.74 25.94
N SER A 138 -32.05 -24.78 26.73
CA SER A 138 -33.28 -24.88 27.54
C SER A 138 -34.55 -24.97 26.71
N GLY A 139 -34.54 -24.41 25.49
CA GLY A 139 -35.73 -24.25 24.68
C GLY A 139 -36.75 -23.23 25.20
N ILE A 140 -36.45 -22.52 26.30
CA ILE A 140 -37.28 -21.45 26.85
C ILE A 140 -37.03 -20.18 26.07
N PRO A 141 -38.04 -19.54 25.41
CA PRO A 141 -37.84 -18.44 24.50
C PRO A 141 -37.00 -17.28 25.11
N ASP A 142 -37.32 -16.83 26.30
CA ASP A 142 -36.62 -15.72 26.98
C ASP A 142 -35.16 -16.07 27.30
N GLU A 143 -34.87 -17.33 27.66
CA GLU A 143 -33.51 -17.77 27.93
C GLU A 143 -32.70 -17.96 26.63
N VAL A 144 -33.38 -18.37 25.55
CA VAL A 144 -32.75 -18.43 24.22
C VAL A 144 -32.39 -17.02 23.74
N ASP A 145 -33.31 -16.05 23.88
CA ASP A 145 -33.07 -14.66 23.54
C ASP A 145 -31.92 -14.05 24.35
N PHE A 146 -31.90 -14.31 25.66
CA PHE A 146 -30.79 -13.92 26.53
C PHE A 146 -29.47 -14.52 26.06
N ALA A 147 -29.47 -15.83 25.75
CA ALA A 147 -28.27 -16.53 25.34
C ALA A 147 -27.74 -15.99 24.00
N LEU A 148 -28.59 -15.83 23.00
CA LEU A 148 -28.20 -15.31 21.69
C LEU A 148 -27.67 -13.90 21.77
N TYR A 149 -28.38 -13.02 22.52
CA TYR A 149 -27.90 -11.65 22.72
C TYR A 149 -26.47 -11.57 23.24
N HIS A 150 -26.16 -12.36 24.30
CA HIS A 150 -24.82 -12.36 24.88
C HIS A 150 -23.79 -13.06 24.01
N LEU A 151 -24.14 -14.17 23.38
CA LEU A 151 -23.24 -14.89 22.47
C LEU A 151 -22.88 -14.05 21.24
N VAL A 152 -23.82 -13.29 20.67
CA VAL A 152 -23.53 -12.35 19.58
C VAL A 152 -22.49 -11.31 20.03
N GLN A 153 -22.67 -10.71 21.21
CA GLN A 153 -21.71 -9.75 21.71
C GLN A 153 -20.34 -10.35 21.98
N ILE A 154 -20.29 -11.51 22.60
CA ILE A 154 -19.04 -12.23 22.89
C ILE A 154 -18.33 -12.62 21.60
N SER A 155 -19.04 -13.20 20.66
CA SER A 155 -18.46 -13.64 19.39
C SER A 155 -17.91 -12.46 18.56
N ASN A 156 -18.50 -11.26 18.68
CA ASN A 156 -18.03 -10.06 18.02
C ASN A 156 -16.84 -9.41 18.74
N GLN A 157 -16.86 -9.34 20.08
CA GLN A 157 -15.82 -8.67 20.86
C GLN A 157 -14.60 -9.55 21.16
N ARG A 158 -14.77 -10.87 21.20
CA ARG A 158 -13.80 -11.86 21.65
C ARG A 158 -13.70 -13.07 20.74
N TRP A 159 -14.00 -12.90 19.46
CA TRP A 159 -13.93 -13.98 18.46
C TRP A 159 -12.56 -14.71 18.46
N ASP A 160 -11.47 -14.01 18.79
CA ASP A 160 -10.09 -14.49 18.81
C ASP A 160 -9.77 -15.39 20.04
N LYS A 161 -10.60 -15.35 21.09
CA LYS A 161 -10.36 -16.01 22.38
C LYS A 161 -11.42 -17.02 22.75
N PHE A 162 -12.63 -16.91 22.19
CA PHE A 162 -13.74 -17.77 22.53
C PHE A 162 -13.67 -19.07 21.73
N LYS A 163 -13.28 -20.17 22.40
CA LYS A 163 -13.04 -21.47 21.76
C LYS A 163 -14.15 -22.46 22.07
N PHE A 164 -14.66 -23.14 21.03
CA PHE A 164 -15.66 -24.20 21.18
C PHE A 164 -15.19 -25.37 22.05
N GLU A 165 -13.88 -25.64 22.09
CA GLU A 165 -13.30 -26.66 22.93
C GLU A 165 -13.66 -26.47 24.41
N GLY A 166 -13.81 -25.26 24.90
CA GLY A 166 -14.23 -24.92 26.27
C GLY A 166 -15.72 -25.06 26.52
N PHE A 167 -16.55 -25.25 25.50
CA PHE A 167 -18.02 -25.26 25.60
C PHE A 167 -18.59 -26.40 24.76
N PRO A 168 -18.52 -27.65 25.28
CA PRO A 168 -19.05 -28.83 24.60
C PRO A 168 -20.50 -28.64 24.16
N LEU A 169 -20.83 -29.09 22.95
CA LEU A 169 -22.16 -29.01 22.33
C LEU A 169 -22.68 -27.60 22.01
N LEU A 170 -21.91 -26.54 22.26
CA LEU A 170 -22.34 -25.18 21.90
C LEU A 170 -22.52 -25.01 20.41
N ALA A 171 -21.55 -25.49 19.62
CA ALA A 171 -21.60 -25.40 18.15
C ALA A 171 -22.79 -26.19 17.60
N GLU A 172 -23.02 -27.39 18.10
CA GLU A 172 -24.12 -28.26 17.70
C GLU A 172 -25.47 -27.63 18.08
N THR A 173 -25.58 -27.03 19.26
CA THR A 173 -26.82 -26.35 19.70
C THR A 173 -27.12 -25.12 18.84
N LEU A 174 -26.11 -24.36 18.47
CA LEU A 174 -26.25 -23.23 17.55
C LEU A 174 -26.67 -23.68 16.14
N MET A 175 -26.08 -24.78 15.62
CA MET A 175 -26.49 -25.36 14.35
C MET A 175 -27.95 -25.86 14.40
N GLN A 176 -28.32 -26.54 15.48
CA GLN A 176 -29.71 -27.00 15.66
C GLN A 176 -30.69 -25.82 15.72
N LYS A 177 -30.30 -24.72 16.38
CA LYS A 177 -31.11 -23.51 16.44
C LYS A 177 -31.25 -22.85 15.06
N ALA A 178 -30.18 -22.78 14.30
CA ALA A 178 -30.24 -22.26 12.94
C ALA A 178 -31.07 -23.13 11.99
N LEU A 179 -31.10 -24.45 12.20
CA LEU A 179 -31.95 -25.40 11.45
C LEU A 179 -33.46 -25.23 11.70
N ASP A 180 -33.89 -24.46 12.71
CA ASP A 180 -35.28 -24.08 12.88
C ASP A 180 -35.81 -23.30 11.66
N ILE A 181 -34.91 -22.83 10.77
CA ILE A 181 -35.32 -22.23 9.46
C ILE A 181 -36.15 -23.17 8.63
N THR A 182 -35.92 -24.49 8.67
CA THR A 182 -36.67 -25.46 7.91
C THR A 182 -38.10 -25.54 8.43
N GLN A 183 -38.29 -25.55 9.75
CA GLN A 183 -39.62 -25.50 10.33
C GLN A 183 -40.34 -24.19 9.98
N LEU A 184 -39.60 -23.08 9.96
CA LEU A 184 -40.15 -21.77 9.65
C LEU A 184 -40.58 -21.64 8.17
N CYS A 185 -39.79 -22.23 7.26
CA CYS A 185 -40.00 -22.11 5.82
C CYS A 185 -40.87 -23.23 5.20
N THR A 186 -40.85 -24.41 5.81
CA THR A 186 -41.47 -25.62 5.22
C THR A 186 -42.38 -26.35 6.18
N GLY A 187 -42.43 -25.96 7.45
CA GLY A 187 -43.17 -26.66 8.50
C GLY A 187 -42.52 -27.98 8.96
N VAL A 188 -41.34 -28.35 8.42
CA VAL A 188 -40.62 -29.57 8.73
C VAL A 188 -39.47 -29.28 9.69
N LYS A 189 -39.45 -29.92 10.86
CA LYS A 189 -38.35 -29.81 11.80
C LYS A 189 -37.31 -30.91 11.53
N TRP A 190 -36.08 -30.50 11.27
CA TRP A 190 -34.96 -31.42 11.15
C TRP A 190 -34.29 -31.63 12.50
N GLU A 191 -34.05 -32.91 12.84
CA GLU A 191 -33.42 -33.32 14.09
C GLU A 191 -32.17 -34.14 13.80
N PHE A 192 -31.08 -33.87 14.52
CA PHE A 192 -29.90 -34.69 14.45
C PHE A 192 -30.06 -35.97 15.28
N GLN A 193 -29.62 -37.09 14.70
CA GLN A 193 -29.57 -38.32 15.43
C GLN A 193 -28.17 -38.58 15.98
N TYR A 194 -28.06 -38.54 17.29
CA TYR A 194 -26.78 -38.79 17.99
C TYR A 194 -26.56 -40.27 18.28
N ASP A 195 -27.60 -41.10 18.34
CA ASP A 195 -27.51 -42.52 18.60
C ASP A 195 -27.69 -43.34 17.32
N PRO A 196 -26.62 -43.83 16.71
CA PRO A 196 -26.69 -44.62 15.48
C PRO A 196 -27.38 -46.00 15.66
N ARG A 197 -27.66 -46.41 16.91
CA ARG A 197 -28.31 -47.68 17.20
C ARG A 197 -29.83 -47.61 17.20
N LYS A 198 -30.40 -46.42 17.25
CA LYS A 198 -31.83 -46.21 17.18
C LYS A 198 -32.27 -46.21 15.72
N PRO A 199 -33.10 -47.16 15.27
CA PRO A 199 -33.63 -47.16 13.94
C PRO A 199 -34.51 -45.89 13.75
N THR A 200 -34.23 -45.14 12.72
CA THR A 200 -34.96 -43.91 12.41
C THR A 200 -36.00 -44.17 11.32
N ASP A 201 -37.22 -44.40 11.73
CA ASP A 201 -38.35 -44.41 10.83
C ASP A 201 -38.83 -42.96 10.47
N ARG A 202 -38.15 -41.93 11.01
CA ARG A 202 -38.55 -40.54 10.80
C ARG A 202 -37.82 -39.92 9.57
N VAL A 203 -38.60 -39.47 8.64
CA VAL A 203 -38.13 -38.86 7.38
C VAL A 203 -37.26 -37.60 7.61
N ASN A 204 -37.36 -36.99 8.78
CA ASN A 204 -36.77 -35.68 9.13
C ASN A 204 -35.50 -35.76 9.97
N VAL A 205 -34.91 -36.93 10.04
CA VAL A 205 -33.67 -37.12 10.86
C VAL A 205 -32.44 -37.03 10.01
N LEU A 206 -31.48 -36.24 10.47
CA LEU A 206 -30.20 -36.07 9.87
C LEU A 206 -29.16 -37.03 10.46
N ASN A 207 -28.24 -37.50 9.63
CA ASN A 207 -27.17 -38.38 10.06
C ASN A 207 -25.96 -37.54 10.57
N SER A 208 -25.74 -37.58 11.88
CA SER A 208 -24.67 -36.77 12.50
C SER A 208 -23.25 -37.31 12.28
N LEU A 209 -23.06 -38.57 11.83
CA LEU A 209 -21.73 -39.20 11.71
C LEU A 209 -21.05 -38.92 10.37
N HIS A 210 -21.79 -39.03 9.26
CA HIS A 210 -21.22 -38.94 7.91
C HIS A 210 -21.95 -37.98 6.98
N GLY A 211 -22.94 -37.28 7.50
CA GLY A 211 -23.87 -36.49 6.70
C GLY A 211 -24.96 -37.36 6.03
N THR A 212 -26.00 -36.72 5.56
CA THR A 212 -27.15 -37.39 4.93
C THR A 212 -26.95 -37.39 3.42
N ARG A 213 -26.71 -38.56 2.81
CA ARG A 213 -26.34 -38.68 1.39
C ARG A 213 -27.45 -38.19 0.45
N ASP A 214 -28.71 -38.43 0.75
CA ASP A 214 -29.90 -38.07 -0.02
C ASP A 214 -30.51 -36.76 0.42
N ILE A 215 -29.78 -35.89 1.09
CA ILE A 215 -30.29 -34.65 1.68
C ILE A 215 -30.83 -33.69 0.61
N LEU A 216 -30.17 -33.56 -0.53
CA LEU A 216 -30.62 -32.68 -1.62
C LEU A 216 -31.95 -33.17 -2.21
N ASP A 217 -32.09 -34.48 -2.38
CA ASP A 217 -33.36 -35.06 -2.84
C ASP A 217 -34.47 -34.87 -1.79
N LYS A 218 -34.16 -35.01 -0.52
CA LYS A 218 -35.12 -34.74 0.58
C LYS A 218 -35.57 -33.28 0.57
N ILE A 219 -34.60 -32.32 0.49
CA ILE A 219 -34.93 -30.90 0.47
C ILE A 219 -35.80 -30.55 -0.74
N SER A 220 -35.50 -31.10 -1.92
CA SER A 220 -36.23 -30.80 -3.16
C SER A 220 -37.71 -31.24 -3.14
N LYS A 221 -38.04 -32.26 -2.34
CA LYS A 221 -39.40 -32.80 -2.21
C LYS A 221 -40.26 -32.04 -1.20
N ILE A 222 -39.68 -31.18 -0.38
CA ILE A 222 -40.38 -30.44 0.67
C ILE A 222 -40.94 -29.15 0.07
N PRO A 223 -42.28 -28.93 0.10
CA PRO A 223 -42.86 -27.69 -0.40
C PRO A 223 -42.49 -26.51 0.51
N VAL A 224 -42.12 -25.41 -0.10
CA VAL A 224 -41.86 -24.15 0.61
C VAL A 224 -43.20 -23.49 0.95
N ASN A 225 -43.41 -23.18 2.21
CA ASN A 225 -44.61 -22.50 2.70
C ASN A 225 -44.22 -21.25 3.50
N LEU A 226 -43.78 -20.23 2.79
CA LEU A 226 -43.42 -18.96 3.39
C LEU A 226 -44.57 -17.97 3.29
N PRO A 227 -44.91 -17.24 4.36
CA PRO A 227 -45.89 -16.18 4.30
C PRO A 227 -45.46 -15.07 3.34
N ASP A 228 -46.45 -14.40 2.74
CA ASP A 228 -46.20 -13.16 2.00
C ASP A 228 -45.65 -12.10 2.96
N ASP A 229 -44.71 -11.24 2.48
CA ASP A 229 -44.03 -10.24 3.30
C ASP A 229 -44.98 -9.29 4.05
N SER A 230 -46.18 -9.08 3.49
CA SER A 230 -47.26 -8.25 4.09
C SER A 230 -47.98 -8.91 5.26
N LEU A 231 -47.84 -10.24 5.44
CA LEU A 231 -48.55 -11.03 6.44
C LEU A 231 -47.62 -11.60 7.53
N GLU A 232 -46.40 -11.12 7.62
CA GLU A 232 -45.46 -11.59 8.61
C GLU A 232 -45.94 -11.27 10.05
N THR A 233 -46.03 -12.31 10.86
CA THR A 233 -46.35 -12.18 12.27
C THR A 233 -45.11 -11.79 13.10
N TYR A 234 -45.35 -11.23 14.28
CA TYR A 234 -44.28 -10.96 15.25
C TYR A 234 -43.49 -12.25 15.60
N ASP A 235 -44.17 -13.37 15.76
CA ASP A 235 -43.56 -14.67 16.06
C ASP A 235 -42.65 -15.14 14.92
N PHE A 236 -43.06 -14.98 13.66
CA PHE A 236 -42.22 -15.31 12.52
C PHE A 236 -40.90 -14.49 12.53
N ASN A 237 -41.01 -13.18 12.69
CA ASN A 237 -39.88 -12.29 12.68
C ASN A 237 -38.95 -12.52 13.88
N HIS A 238 -39.51 -12.83 15.05
CA HIS A 238 -38.75 -13.17 16.25
C HIS A 238 -37.96 -14.48 16.05
N ARG A 239 -38.57 -15.54 15.55
CA ARG A 239 -37.89 -16.79 15.23
C ARG A 239 -36.80 -16.62 14.14
N LEU A 240 -37.11 -15.86 13.11
CA LEU A 240 -36.15 -15.57 12.04
C LEU A 240 -34.92 -14.80 12.58
N ARG A 241 -35.13 -13.84 13.49
CA ARG A 241 -34.05 -13.14 14.16
C ARG A 241 -33.16 -14.10 14.97
N ASN A 242 -33.75 -15.00 15.75
CA ASN A 242 -33.01 -15.96 16.55
C ASN A 242 -32.17 -16.93 15.66
N ILE A 243 -32.72 -17.33 14.51
CA ILE A 243 -31.99 -18.11 13.51
C ILE A 243 -30.78 -17.32 12.96
N LYS A 244 -30.99 -16.07 12.57
CA LYS A 244 -29.91 -15.18 12.11
C LYS A 244 -28.83 -14.98 13.16
N GLU A 245 -29.20 -14.71 14.39
CA GLU A 245 -28.25 -14.53 15.51
C GLU A 245 -27.45 -15.81 15.76
N ALA A 246 -28.09 -16.99 15.77
CA ALA A 246 -27.39 -18.26 15.93
C ALA A 246 -26.38 -18.54 14.81
N THR A 247 -26.77 -18.26 13.56
CA THR A 247 -25.90 -18.43 12.39
C THR A 247 -24.73 -17.42 12.44
N LEU A 248 -25.01 -16.17 12.82
CA LEU A 248 -23.99 -15.11 12.97
C LEU A 248 -22.97 -15.46 14.05
N VAL A 249 -23.40 -16.01 15.20
CA VAL A 249 -22.46 -16.46 16.24
C VAL A 249 -21.54 -17.55 15.71
N LEU A 250 -22.09 -18.57 15.04
CA LEU A 250 -21.27 -19.63 14.42
C LEU A 250 -20.27 -19.03 13.42
N ARG A 251 -20.75 -18.18 12.54
CA ARG A 251 -19.92 -17.51 11.53
C ARG A 251 -18.77 -16.72 12.18
N ASN A 252 -19.04 -15.92 13.20
CA ASN A 252 -18.02 -15.15 13.90
C ASN A 252 -16.99 -16.06 14.59
N MET A 253 -17.44 -17.16 15.18
CA MET A 253 -16.57 -18.07 15.90
C MET A 253 -15.67 -18.91 14.99
N VAL A 254 -16.15 -19.37 13.83
CA VAL A 254 -15.33 -20.14 12.88
C VAL A 254 -14.28 -19.31 12.15
N LEU A 255 -14.29 -17.97 12.26
CA LEU A 255 -13.16 -17.14 11.82
C LEU A 255 -11.87 -17.48 12.59
N LEU A 256 -11.98 -18.03 13.79
CA LEU A 256 -10.85 -18.59 14.52
C LEU A 256 -10.54 -19.99 13.96
N LYS A 257 -9.33 -20.17 13.46
CA LYS A 257 -8.89 -21.43 12.83
C LYS A 257 -9.12 -22.66 13.71
N GLU A 258 -8.88 -22.55 14.99
CA GLU A 258 -9.08 -23.62 15.96
C GLU A 258 -10.56 -24.03 16.06
N ASN A 259 -11.47 -23.07 16.02
CA ASN A 259 -12.90 -23.34 16.03
C ASN A 259 -13.36 -23.98 14.73
N ALA A 260 -12.89 -23.47 13.58
CA ALA A 260 -13.17 -24.09 12.28
C ALA A 260 -12.67 -25.55 12.23
N PHE A 261 -11.46 -25.80 12.72
CA PHE A 261 -10.92 -27.14 12.83
C PHE A 261 -11.75 -28.04 13.76
N TYR A 262 -12.13 -27.51 14.94
CA TYR A 262 -12.95 -28.24 15.92
C TYR A 262 -14.27 -28.70 15.30
N VAL A 263 -15.02 -27.78 14.69
CA VAL A 263 -16.33 -28.09 14.10
C VAL A 263 -16.20 -29.06 12.93
N SER A 264 -15.18 -28.90 12.10
CA SER A 264 -14.91 -29.78 10.96
C SER A 264 -14.55 -31.20 11.38
N ARG A 265 -13.91 -31.39 12.53
CA ARG A 265 -13.46 -32.68 13.01
C ARG A 265 -14.49 -33.39 13.86
N TYR A 266 -15.13 -32.69 14.77
CA TYR A 266 -15.98 -33.30 15.80
C TYR A 266 -17.46 -33.26 15.44
N ALA A 267 -17.89 -32.32 14.61
CA ALA A 267 -19.26 -32.16 14.16
C ALA A 267 -19.43 -32.30 12.64
N ASN A 268 -18.52 -32.99 11.95
CA ASN A 268 -18.44 -32.97 10.48
C ASN A 268 -19.76 -33.34 9.78
N GLY A 269 -20.41 -34.42 10.15
CA GLY A 269 -21.68 -34.86 9.54
C GLY A 269 -22.80 -33.85 9.77
N LEU A 270 -22.93 -33.36 10.98
CA LEU A 270 -23.86 -32.33 11.39
C LEU A 270 -23.60 -31.00 10.66
N LEU A 271 -22.35 -30.59 10.58
CA LEU A 271 -21.90 -29.38 9.89
C LEU A 271 -22.26 -29.45 8.40
N ARG A 272 -22.03 -30.57 7.74
CA ARG A 272 -22.36 -30.75 6.33
C ARG A 272 -23.85 -30.60 6.07
N ASP A 273 -24.66 -31.33 6.84
CA ASP A 273 -26.12 -31.25 6.72
C ASP A 273 -26.65 -29.84 7.01
N PHE A 274 -26.12 -29.18 8.05
CA PHE A 274 -26.42 -27.80 8.38
C PHE A 274 -26.12 -26.86 7.22
N LEU A 275 -24.91 -26.90 6.65
CA LEU A 275 -24.50 -26.04 5.55
C LEU A 275 -25.36 -26.31 4.30
N VAL A 276 -25.57 -27.56 3.93
CA VAL A 276 -26.40 -27.92 2.77
C VAL A 276 -27.81 -27.36 2.91
N ILE A 277 -28.43 -27.51 4.09
CA ILE A 277 -29.80 -27.02 4.32
C ILE A 277 -29.87 -25.50 4.22
N LEU A 278 -28.94 -24.79 4.85
CA LEU A 278 -28.97 -23.31 4.82
C LEU A 278 -28.64 -22.74 3.44
N ILE A 279 -27.66 -23.30 2.75
CA ILE A 279 -27.30 -22.87 1.40
C ILE A 279 -28.44 -23.09 0.41
N ASN A 280 -29.20 -24.21 0.54
CA ASN A 280 -30.35 -24.52 -0.29
C ASN A 280 -31.68 -23.96 0.24
N ALA A 281 -31.65 -23.10 1.28
CA ALA A 281 -32.84 -22.39 1.72
C ALA A 281 -33.50 -21.59 0.57
N PRO A 282 -34.80 -21.31 0.61
CA PRO A 282 -35.50 -20.59 -0.46
C PRO A 282 -34.85 -19.26 -0.84
N ASN A 283 -34.89 -18.92 -2.13
CA ASN A 283 -34.30 -17.65 -2.62
C ASN A 283 -35.24 -16.49 -2.30
N GLN A 284 -35.13 -15.95 -1.09
CA GLN A 284 -35.88 -14.77 -0.67
C GLN A 284 -34.93 -13.76 -0.02
N PRO A 285 -35.12 -12.44 -0.27
CA PRO A 285 -34.19 -11.41 0.26
C PRO A 285 -33.99 -11.48 1.76
N ARG A 286 -35.02 -11.81 2.54
CA ARG A 286 -34.96 -11.95 4.00
C ARG A 286 -34.08 -13.11 4.51
N LEU A 287 -33.83 -14.11 3.64
CA LEU A 287 -32.98 -15.28 3.95
C LEU A 287 -31.54 -15.13 3.42
N ASN A 288 -31.26 -14.12 2.60
CA ASN A 288 -29.93 -13.94 2.00
C ASN A 288 -28.82 -13.77 3.05
N GLU A 289 -29.11 -13.13 4.16
CA GLU A 289 -28.14 -12.96 5.26
C GLU A 289 -27.72 -14.33 5.83
N ILE A 290 -28.68 -15.20 6.10
CA ILE A 290 -28.41 -16.56 6.62
C ILE A 290 -27.61 -17.39 5.61
N LYS A 291 -27.97 -17.30 4.32
CA LYS A 291 -27.21 -17.97 3.26
C LYS A 291 -25.77 -17.44 3.16
N ASN A 292 -25.62 -16.14 3.24
CA ASN A 292 -24.30 -15.52 3.21
C ASN A 292 -23.43 -15.94 4.40
N ASP A 293 -24.01 -15.99 5.60
CA ASP A 293 -23.31 -16.45 6.78
C ASP A 293 -22.96 -17.95 6.68
N ALA A 294 -23.86 -18.77 6.14
CA ALA A 294 -23.60 -20.18 5.88
C ALA A 294 -22.46 -20.39 4.86
N LEU A 295 -22.40 -19.58 3.81
CA LEU A 295 -21.31 -19.61 2.84
C LEU A 295 -19.99 -19.10 3.43
N ASP A 296 -20.03 -18.10 4.32
CA ASP A 296 -18.87 -17.65 5.07
C ASP A 296 -18.33 -18.74 6.01
N ILE A 297 -19.23 -19.46 6.68
CA ILE A 297 -18.86 -20.63 7.49
C ILE A 297 -18.26 -21.70 6.59
N ALA A 298 -18.88 -22.01 5.46
CA ALA A 298 -18.38 -23.01 4.52
C ALA A 298 -16.95 -22.68 4.06
N GLU A 299 -16.64 -21.42 3.74
CA GLU A 299 -15.29 -21.02 3.35
C GLU A 299 -14.23 -21.34 4.39
N GLU A 300 -14.52 -21.14 5.68
CA GLU A 300 -13.56 -21.39 6.75
C GLU A 300 -13.40 -22.86 7.08
N VAL A 301 -14.50 -23.63 7.02
CA VAL A 301 -14.47 -25.05 7.43
C VAL A 301 -14.05 -25.99 6.30
N THR A 302 -14.30 -25.65 5.03
CA THR A 302 -13.89 -26.49 3.89
C THR A 302 -12.39 -26.71 3.81
N LYS A 303 -11.58 -25.83 4.38
CA LYS A 303 -10.13 -25.99 4.50
C LYS A 303 -9.73 -27.31 5.18
N PHE A 304 -10.56 -27.80 6.09
CA PHE A 304 -10.34 -29.00 6.90
C PHE A 304 -11.19 -30.19 6.46
N LEU A 305 -12.00 -30.03 5.39
CA LEU A 305 -12.89 -31.06 4.88
C LEU A 305 -12.31 -31.68 3.62
N ARG A 306 -12.49 -33.00 3.49
CA ARG A 306 -12.32 -33.71 2.22
C ARG A 306 -13.64 -33.66 1.46
N THR A 307 -13.58 -33.72 0.14
CA THR A 307 -14.75 -33.78 -0.68
C THR A 307 -14.66 -34.85 -1.75
N ASP A 308 -15.80 -35.44 -2.07
CA ASP A 308 -16.00 -36.39 -3.15
C ASP A 308 -16.97 -35.80 -4.19
N PRO A 309 -17.01 -36.32 -5.42
CA PRO A 309 -17.93 -35.85 -6.46
C PRO A 309 -19.42 -35.87 -6.09
N GLU A 310 -19.82 -36.81 -5.24
CA GLU A 310 -21.22 -36.99 -4.80
C GLU A 310 -21.51 -36.24 -3.48
N ASP A 311 -20.55 -35.45 -2.97
CA ASP A 311 -20.74 -34.69 -1.72
C ASP A 311 -21.86 -33.65 -1.89
N PRO A 312 -22.95 -33.70 -1.13
CA PRO A 312 -24.03 -32.73 -1.22
C PRO A 312 -23.59 -31.29 -0.98
N LEU A 313 -22.59 -31.06 -0.13
CA LEU A 313 -22.03 -29.74 0.12
C LEU A 313 -21.32 -29.20 -1.13
N TRP A 314 -20.50 -30.02 -1.78
CA TRP A 314 -19.83 -29.67 -3.03
C TRP A 314 -20.87 -29.29 -4.12
N ILE A 315 -21.88 -30.15 -4.32
CA ILE A 315 -22.94 -29.93 -5.30
C ILE A 315 -23.69 -28.61 -5.00
N SER A 316 -24.01 -28.35 -3.73
CA SER A 316 -24.70 -27.12 -3.32
C SER A 316 -23.86 -25.86 -3.63
N LEU A 317 -22.55 -25.90 -3.36
CA LEU A 317 -21.64 -24.79 -3.65
C LEU A 317 -21.46 -24.58 -5.16
N VAL A 318 -21.37 -25.65 -5.95
CA VAL A 318 -21.32 -25.54 -7.42
C VAL A 318 -22.60 -24.92 -7.96
N ASN A 319 -23.77 -25.31 -7.46
CA ASN A 319 -25.06 -24.73 -7.87
C ASN A 319 -25.18 -23.24 -7.50
N CYS A 320 -24.50 -22.78 -6.45
CA CYS A 320 -24.48 -21.37 -6.09
C CYS A 320 -23.68 -20.48 -7.07
N LEU A 321 -22.86 -21.07 -7.95
CA LEU A 321 -22.17 -20.30 -8.99
C LEU A 321 -23.14 -19.74 -10.04
N ASP A 322 -24.31 -20.33 -10.19
CA ASP A 322 -25.40 -19.87 -11.06
C ASP A 322 -26.36 -18.89 -10.37
N SER A 323 -26.07 -18.51 -9.12
CA SER A 323 -26.95 -17.61 -8.37
C SER A 323 -26.96 -16.21 -8.99
N PRO A 324 -28.14 -15.55 -9.03
CA PRO A 324 -28.21 -14.14 -9.40
C PRO A 324 -27.62 -13.20 -8.32
N ASP A 325 -27.41 -13.70 -7.11
CA ASP A 325 -26.78 -12.94 -6.03
C ASP A 325 -25.25 -13.03 -6.13
N ARG A 326 -24.61 -11.90 -6.41
CA ARG A 326 -23.15 -11.78 -6.50
C ARG A 326 -22.43 -12.30 -5.25
N ALA A 327 -23.01 -12.06 -4.06
CA ALA A 327 -22.39 -12.48 -2.81
C ALA A 327 -22.34 -14.01 -2.69
N HIS A 328 -23.39 -14.68 -3.15
CA HIS A 328 -23.41 -16.16 -3.18
C HIS A 328 -22.34 -16.71 -4.14
N VAL A 329 -22.19 -16.12 -5.32
CA VAL A 329 -21.17 -16.55 -6.30
C VAL A 329 -19.76 -16.39 -5.73
N VAL A 330 -19.42 -15.22 -5.18
CA VAL A 330 -18.08 -14.94 -4.64
C VAL A 330 -17.74 -15.87 -3.48
N ARG A 331 -18.65 -16.03 -2.53
CA ARG A 331 -18.41 -16.89 -1.36
C ARG A 331 -18.30 -18.37 -1.72
N SER A 332 -19.14 -18.81 -2.66
CA SER A 332 -19.05 -20.20 -3.15
C SER A 332 -17.73 -20.46 -3.87
N LEU A 333 -17.25 -19.52 -4.69
CA LEU A 333 -15.93 -19.63 -5.31
C LEU A 333 -14.84 -19.81 -4.26
N TRP A 334 -14.87 -19.05 -3.19
CA TRP A 334 -13.88 -19.16 -2.12
C TRP A 334 -14.00 -20.49 -1.37
N ALA A 335 -15.20 -20.91 -1.02
CA ALA A 335 -15.43 -22.21 -0.37
C ALA A 335 -14.97 -23.37 -1.24
N LEU A 336 -15.30 -23.40 -2.53
CA LEU A 336 -14.89 -24.44 -3.48
C LEU A 336 -13.38 -24.55 -3.63
N THR A 337 -12.67 -23.41 -3.62
CA THR A 337 -11.20 -23.40 -3.74
C THR A 337 -10.48 -23.83 -2.49
N HIS A 338 -11.17 -23.90 -1.35
CA HIS A 338 -10.56 -24.17 -0.06
C HIS A 338 -10.62 -25.62 0.40
N PHE A 339 -11.40 -26.46 -0.26
CA PHE A 339 -11.50 -27.86 0.17
C PHE A 339 -10.12 -28.51 0.33
N GLY A 340 -9.87 -29.02 1.55
CA GLY A 340 -8.68 -29.78 1.89
C GLY A 340 -7.37 -29.00 1.93
N THR A 341 -7.38 -27.67 1.82
CA THR A 341 -6.12 -26.90 1.73
C THR A 341 -5.27 -26.90 3.01
N GLU A 342 -5.84 -27.26 4.14
CA GLU A 342 -5.15 -27.44 5.43
C GLU A 342 -4.90 -28.91 5.76
N LEU A 343 -5.20 -29.83 4.85
CA LEU A 343 -4.91 -31.23 4.97
C LEU A 343 -3.64 -31.58 4.18
N ASP A 344 -2.79 -32.43 4.76
CA ASP A 344 -1.59 -32.97 4.08
C ASP A 344 -1.97 -34.14 3.14
N ASP A 345 -2.97 -33.90 2.29
CA ASP A 345 -3.53 -34.92 1.41
C ASP A 345 -3.76 -34.34 0.02
N ALA A 346 -3.06 -34.88 -0.97
CA ALA A 346 -3.17 -34.44 -2.34
C ALA A 346 -4.57 -34.71 -2.93
N ASP A 347 -5.24 -35.74 -2.45
CA ASP A 347 -6.56 -36.18 -2.92
C ASP A 347 -7.71 -35.57 -2.11
N ALA A 348 -7.44 -34.58 -1.27
CA ALA A 348 -8.46 -33.99 -0.39
C ALA A 348 -9.60 -33.31 -1.15
N ASN A 349 -9.37 -32.90 -2.41
CA ASN A 349 -10.38 -32.25 -3.25
C ASN A 349 -10.60 -33.01 -4.58
N ARG A 350 -11.01 -34.26 -4.51
CA ARG A 350 -11.24 -35.11 -5.70
C ARG A 350 -12.43 -34.63 -6.54
N ALA A 351 -13.37 -33.92 -5.96
CA ALA A 351 -14.53 -33.39 -6.67
C ALA A 351 -14.16 -32.35 -7.76
N MET A 352 -12.98 -31.72 -7.67
CA MET A 352 -12.48 -30.82 -8.73
C MET A 352 -12.30 -31.54 -10.07
N GLU A 353 -11.99 -32.84 -10.08
CA GLU A 353 -11.72 -33.60 -11.29
C GLU A 353 -13.01 -33.91 -12.09
N THR A 354 -14.19 -33.82 -11.44
CA THR A 354 -15.47 -34.22 -12.04
C THR A 354 -16.36 -33.05 -12.47
N LEU A 355 -15.79 -31.85 -12.50
CA LEU A 355 -16.54 -30.67 -12.92
C LEU A 355 -17.04 -30.78 -14.37
N THR A 356 -18.29 -30.37 -14.59
CA THR A 356 -18.92 -30.46 -15.88
C THR A 356 -18.41 -29.41 -16.86
N LYS A 357 -18.52 -29.69 -18.17
CA LYS A 357 -18.17 -28.71 -19.20
C LYS A 357 -18.86 -27.36 -19.05
N PRO A 358 -20.19 -27.29 -18.78
CA PRO A 358 -20.87 -26.01 -18.53
C PRO A 358 -20.28 -25.23 -17.36
N THR A 359 -19.98 -25.91 -16.25
CA THR A 359 -19.38 -25.28 -15.07
C THR A 359 -18.01 -24.68 -15.39
N LEU A 360 -17.14 -25.42 -16.13
CA LEU A 360 -15.85 -24.90 -16.55
C LEU A 360 -15.96 -23.72 -17.51
N GLN A 361 -16.95 -23.73 -18.41
CA GLN A 361 -17.22 -22.59 -19.29
C GLN A 361 -17.67 -21.37 -18.49
N GLN A 362 -18.56 -21.57 -17.52
CA GLN A 362 -19.01 -20.51 -16.64
C GLN A 362 -17.86 -19.91 -15.83
N MET A 363 -16.99 -20.77 -15.27
CA MET A 363 -15.79 -20.33 -14.58
C MET A 363 -14.87 -19.48 -15.47
N TYR A 364 -14.78 -19.84 -16.76
CA TYR A 364 -14.07 -19.00 -17.73
C TYR A 364 -14.77 -17.63 -17.89
N TYR A 365 -16.10 -17.58 -18.01
CA TYR A 365 -16.84 -16.32 -18.14
C TYR A 365 -16.64 -15.41 -16.91
N HIS A 366 -16.53 -15.96 -15.72
CA HIS A 366 -16.19 -15.18 -14.54
C HIS A 366 -14.83 -14.47 -14.65
N THR A 367 -13.88 -15.03 -15.40
CA THR A 367 -12.60 -14.35 -15.65
C THR A 367 -12.72 -13.16 -16.61
N LEU A 368 -13.82 -12.98 -17.30
CA LEU A 368 -14.07 -11.85 -18.21
C LEU A 368 -14.64 -10.60 -17.50
N LEU A 369 -15.00 -10.72 -16.23
CA LEU A 369 -15.61 -9.65 -15.44
C LEU A 369 -14.54 -8.71 -14.87
N ASP A 370 -13.91 -7.90 -15.73
CA ASP A 370 -12.80 -7.02 -15.34
C ASP A 370 -13.18 -5.99 -14.27
N LEU A 371 -14.44 -5.59 -14.20
CA LEU A 371 -14.93 -4.62 -13.22
C LEU A 371 -15.24 -5.24 -11.85
N ASP A 372 -15.46 -6.55 -11.80
CA ASP A 372 -15.70 -7.26 -10.56
C ASP A 372 -14.45 -8.03 -10.09
N LYS A 373 -13.65 -7.33 -9.33
CA LYS A 373 -12.37 -7.85 -8.84
C LYS A 373 -12.51 -9.08 -7.95
N ASP A 374 -13.58 -9.19 -7.17
CA ASP A 374 -13.75 -10.30 -6.23
C ASP A 374 -14.10 -11.58 -6.99
N ILE A 375 -15.04 -11.50 -7.95
CA ILE A 375 -15.38 -12.64 -8.81
C ILE A 375 -14.16 -13.04 -9.64
N LEU A 376 -13.50 -12.09 -10.28
CA LEU A 376 -12.29 -12.33 -11.09
C LEU A 376 -11.19 -13.00 -10.26
N SER A 377 -10.94 -12.48 -9.06
CA SER A 377 -9.91 -13.01 -8.15
C SER A 377 -10.27 -14.42 -7.67
N GLY A 378 -11.54 -14.66 -7.30
CA GLY A 378 -12.03 -15.97 -6.90
C GLY A 378 -11.96 -17.00 -8.03
N ALA A 379 -12.32 -16.59 -9.25
CA ALA A 379 -12.18 -17.45 -10.43
C ALA A 379 -10.73 -17.82 -10.72
N LEU A 380 -9.77 -16.91 -10.50
CA LEU A 380 -8.35 -17.22 -10.65
C LEU A 380 -7.83 -18.14 -9.54
N ASP A 381 -8.32 -18.02 -8.30
CA ASP A 381 -8.01 -18.98 -7.25
C ASP A 381 -8.52 -20.37 -7.61
N PHE A 382 -9.73 -20.44 -8.14
CA PHE A 382 -10.30 -21.70 -8.66
C PHE A 382 -9.41 -22.28 -9.78
N TRP A 383 -9.05 -21.49 -10.79
CA TRP A 383 -8.18 -21.94 -11.88
C TRP A 383 -6.81 -22.37 -11.39
N TYR A 384 -6.26 -21.70 -10.38
CA TYR A 384 -5.00 -22.09 -9.78
C TYR A 384 -5.10 -23.51 -9.18
N GLN A 385 -6.15 -23.80 -8.42
CA GLN A 385 -6.37 -25.12 -7.85
C GLN A 385 -6.64 -26.18 -8.94
N TYR A 386 -7.49 -25.87 -9.89
CA TYR A 386 -7.87 -26.76 -10.97
C TYR A 386 -6.66 -27.17 -11.82
N THR A 387 -5.78 -26.23 -12.12
CA THR A 387 -4.59 -26.45 -12.97
C THR A 387 -3.40 -27.05 -12.23
N LEU A 388 -3.52 -27.42 -10.97
CA LEU A 388 -2.49 -28.20 -10.28
C LEU A 388 -2.44 -29.66 -10.77
N SER A 389 -3.57 -30.22 -11.23
CA SER A 389 -3.65 -31.56 -11.81
C SER A 389 -3.41 -31.50 -13.34
N HIS A 390 -2.60 -32.45 -13.84
CA HIS A 390 -2.36 -32.62 -15.30
C HIS A 390 -3.63 -33.07 -16.02
N ASP A 391 -4.41 -33.98 -15.43
CA ASP A 391 -5.62 -34.53 -16.04
C ASP A 391 -6.69 -33.44 -16.19
N ASN A 392 -6.77 -32.55 -15.23
CA ASN A 392 -7.67 -31.37 -15.29
C ASN A 392 -7.27 -30.42 -16.43
N ILE A 393 -5.97 -30.24 -16.68
CA ILE A 393 -5.51 -29.42 -17.81
C ILE A 393 -5.90 -30.07 -19.13
N GLU A 394 -5.76 -31.39 -19.29
CA GLU A 394 -6.20 -32.09 -20.49
C GLU A 394 -7.71 -31.94 -20.71
N THR A 395 -8.51 -32.10 -19.66
CA THR A 395 -9.97 -31.87 -19.71
C THR A 395 -10.29 -30.44 -20.15
N LEU A 396 -9.61 -29.46 -19.59
CA LEU A 396 -9.80 -28.05 -19.91
C LEU A 396 -9.47 -27.73 -21.38
N MET A 397 -8.45 -28.39 -21.97
CA MET A 397 -8.09 -28.25 -23.37
C MET A 397 -9.19 -28.72 -24.32
N ASP A 398 -9.98 -29.71 -23.90
CA ASP A 398 -11.11 -30.21 -24.69
C ASP A 398 -12.36 -29.33 -24.55
N VAL A 399 -12.51 -28.62 -23.42
CA VAL A 399 -13.68 -27.76 -23.13
C VAL A 399 -13.51 -26.37 -23.72
N LEU A 400 -12.33 -25.79 -23.58
CA LEU A 400 -12.04 -24.42 -24.00
C LEU A 400 -11.05 -24.42 -25.19
N ASN A 401 -11.18 -23.41 -26.05
CA ASN A 401 -10.18 -23.18 -27.09
C ASN A 401 -8.92 -22.58 -26.46
N PHE A 402 -8.06 -23.47 -25.96
CA PHE A 402 -7.00 -23.15 -25.04
C PHE A 402 -6.00 -22.13 -25.58
N PRO A 403 -5.38 -22.33 -26.78
CA PRO A 403 -4.39 -21.40 -27.32
C PRO A 403 -4.97 -20.05 -27.75
N ILE A 404 -6.25 -20.00 -28.12
CA ILE A 404 -6.86 -18.80 -28.70
C ILE A 404 -7.66 -18.01 -27.66
N VAL A 405 -8.26 -18.68 -26.68
CA VAL A 405 -9.22 -18.07 -25.73
C VAL A 405 -8.61 -17.99 -24.34
N PHE A 406 -8.27 -19.12 -23.74
CA PHE A 406 -7.92 -19.18 -22.33
C PHE A 406 -6.53 -18.59 -22.02
N VAL A 407 -5.49 -19.06 -22.73
CA VAL A 407 -4.10 -18.59 -22.50
C VAL A 407 -3.93 -17.10 -22.81
N PRO A 408 -4.46 -16.57 -23.93
CA PRO A 408 -4.42 -15.13 -24.20
C PRO A 408 -5.14 -14.29 -23.13
N ARG A 409 -6.25 -14.80 -22.59
CA ARG A 409 -6.95 -14.11 -21.50
C ARG A 409 -6.10 -14.05 -20.22
N MET A 410 -5.50 -15.15 -19.82
CA MET A 410 -4.61 -15.17 -18.65
C MET A 410 -3.42 -14.21 -18.83
N ILE A 411 -2.86 -14.14 -20.04
CA ILE A 411 -1.75 -13.21 -20.36
C ILE A 411 -2.24 -11.75 -20.30
N ALA A 412 -3.43 -11.45 -20.77
CA ALA A 412 -3.99 -10.10 -20.67
C ALA A 412 -4.13 -9.66 -19.21
N LEU A 413 -4.44 -10.59 -18.29
CA LEU A 413 -4.56 -10.31 -16.87
C LEU A 413 -3.22 -10.03 -16.16
N LEU A 414 -2.07 -10.32 -16.77
CA LEU A 414 -0.76 -10.02 -16.20
C LEU A 414 -0.52 -8.52 -15.99
N THR A 415 -1.24 -7.67 -16.71
CA THR A 415 -1.16 -6.21 -16.57
C THR A 415 -2.33 -5.62 -15.80
N TYR A 416 -3.19 -6.45 -15.24
CA TYR A 416 -4.36 -6.01 -14.48
C TYR A 416 -3.93 -5.20 -13.25
N GLU A 417 -4.52 -4.01 -13.06
CA GLU A 417 -4.18 -3.07 -11.99
C GLU A 417 -2.68 -2.71 -11.86
N SER A 418 -1.88 -2.94 -12.91
CA SER A 418 -0.49 -2.52 -12.89
C SER A 418 -0.38 -1.00 -12.81
N ARG A 419 0.47 -0.51 -11.92
CA ARG A 419 0.67 0.93 -11.71
C ARG A 419 2.01 1.39 -12.29
N PRO A 420 2.03 2.52 -13.01
CA PRO A 420 3.29 3.06 -13.50
C PRO A 420 4.14 3.55 -12.31
N THR A 421 5.32 2.98 -12.18
CA THR A 421 6.31 3.36 -11.17
C THR A 421 7.53 3.95 -11.87
N LYS A 422 7.91 5.17 -11.49
CA LYS A 422 9.10 5.86 -12.01
C LYS A 422 10.26 5.65 -11.05
N LYS A 423 11.38 5.16 -11.53
CA LYS A 423 12.64 5.13 -10.80
C LYS A 423 13.68 5.99 -11.51
N GLU A 424 14.33 6.83 -10.75
CA GLU A 424 15.42 7.65 -11.23
C GLU A 424 16.75 7.10 -10.68
N THR A 425 17.71 6.92 -11.56
CA THR A 425 19.07 6.55 -11.19
C THR A 425 20.00 7.65 -11.68
N VAL A 426 20.68 8.29 -10.76
CA VAL A 426 21.69 9.28 -11.09
C VAL A 426 22.92 8.53 -11.59
N LEU A 427 23.25 8.71 -12.87
CA LEU A 427 24.44 8.13 -13.50
C LEU A 427 25.66 9.01 -13.25
N GLN A 428 25.42 10.30 -13.17
CA GLN A 428 26.45 11.29 -13.04
C GLN A 428 25.90 12.46 -12.21
N GLU A 429 26.59 12.78 -11.14
CA GLU A 429 26.26 13.96 -10.33
C GLU A 429 26.77 15.23 -10.97
N GLU A 430 26.03 16.33 -10.74
CA GLU A 430 26.46 17.65 -11.17
C GLU A 430 27.72 18.06 -10.41
N LYS A 431 28.71 18.51 -11.15
CA LYS A 431 29.91 19.16 -10.58
C LYS A 431 29.98 20.57 -11.05
N VAL A 432 29.97 21.49 -10.15
CA VAL A 432 30.18 22.91 -10.41
C VAL A 432 31.63 23.31 -10.09
N ALA A 433 32.13 24.32 -10.76
CA ALA A 433 33.47 24.83 -10.50
C ALA A 433 33.60 25.24 -9.02
N PRO A 434 34.76 25.00 -8.40
CA PRO A 434 35.00 25.46 -7.05
C PRO A 434 34.81 26.98 -6.97
N PRO A 435 34.36 27.52 -5.85
CA PRO A 435 34.22 28.97 -5.68
C PRO A 435 35.60 29.66 -5.76
N PRO A 436 35.64 30.89 -6.30
CA PRO A 436 36.86 31.69 -6.23
C PRO A 436 37.30 31.85 -4.77
N THR A 437 38.61 31.70 -4.51
CA THR A 437 39.19 31.91 -3.19
C THR A 437 39.57 33.37 -2.94
N ASP A 438 39.91 34.07 -4.01
CA ASP A 438 40.42 35.43 -3.94
C ASP A 438 39.27 36.46 -4.11
N ILE A 439 39.30 37.47 -3.28
CA ILE A 439 38.36 38.58 -3.37
C ILE A 439 38.76 39.46 -4.56
N PRO A 440 37.84 39.81 -5.49
CA PRO A 440 38.16 40.50 -6.70
C PRO A 440 38.74 41.91 -6.41
N ARG A 441 39.67 42.34 -7.25
CA ARG A 441 40.22 43.66 -7.16
C ARG A 441 39.21 44.69 -7.71
N VAL A 442 39.04 45.75 -6.97
CA VAL A 442 38.19 46.89 -7.37
C VAL A 442 38.97 47.79 -8.29
N SER A 443 38.41 48.19 -9.42
CA SER A 443 39.04 49.15 -10.33
C SER A 443 39.14 50.54 -9.67
N PRO A 444 40.12 51.35 -10.05
CA PRO A 444 40.24 52.71 -9.52
C PRO A 444 38.97 53.54 -9.66
N GLU A 445 38.27 53.42 -10.80
CA GLU A 445 37.01 54.14 -11.07
C GLU A 445 35.87 53.67 -10.15
N LEU A 446 35.78 52.35 -9.87
CA LEU A 446 34.83 51.84 -8.91
C LEU A 446 35.15 52.24 -7.49
N LEU A 447 36.45 52.30 -7.16
CA LEU A 447 36.90 52.74 -5.84
C LEU A 447 36.54 54.22 -5.59
N GLU A 448 36.72 55.12 -6.57
CA GLU A 448 36.32 56.52 -6.48
C GLU A 448 34.82 56.63 -6.18
N LYS A 449 33.97 55.92 -6.93
CA LYS A 449 32.52 55.90 -6.70
C LYS A 449 32.15 55.36 -5.31
N LEU A 450 32.83 54.34 -4.83
CA LEU A 450 32.62 53.82 -3.49
C LEU A 450 33.04 54.81 -2.40
N MET A 451 34.07 55.61 -2.65
CA MET A 451 34.56 56.64 -1.70
C MET A 451 33.61 57.82 -1.56
N GLU A 452 32.72 58.07 -2.54
CA GLU A 452 31.66 59.05 -2.42
C GLU A 452 30.58 58.70 -1.42
N LEU A 453 30.46 57.37 -1.07
CA LEU A 453 29.48 56.88 -0.14
C LEU A 453 29.97 56.97 1.31
N SER A 454 29.05 57.20 2.25
CA SER A 454 29.31 57.10 3.68
C SER A 454 29.11 55.68 4.22
N GLU A 455 29.72 55.35 5.36
CA GLU A 455 29.39 54.09 6.02
C GLU A 455 28.02 54.15 6.71
N PRO A 456 27.23 53.09 6.70
CA PRO A 456 27.54 51.71 6.28
C PRO A 456 27.28 51.44 4.77
N GLU A 457 26.80 52.36 4.01
CA GLU A 457 26.42 52.13 2.61
C GLU A 457 27.62 51.80 1.73
N ARG A 458 28.77 52.44 1.98
CA ARG A 458 30.04 52.12 1.29
C ARG A 458 30.41 50.65 1.41
N SER A 459 30.41 50.14 2.62
CA SER A 459 30.73 48.72 2.87
C SER A 459 29.67 47.79 2.28
N SER A 460 28.40 48.13 2.35
CA SER A 460 27.30 47.36 1.74
C SER A 460 27.45 47.28 0.22
N GLN A 461 27.76 48.42 -0.41
CA GLN A 461 27.88 48.48 -1.86
C GLN A 461 29.15 47.78 -2.34
N TRP A 462 30.28 47.89 -1.59
CA TRP A 462 31.48 47.11 -1.86
C TRP A 462 31.22 45.62 -1.77
N LEU A 463 30.47 45.19 -0.76
CA LEU A 463 30.09 43.78 -0.59
C LEU A 463 29.27 43.30 -1.82
N ARG A 464 28.27 44.06 -2.29
CA ARG A 464 27.46 43.72 -3.49
C ARG A 464 28.30 43.69 -4.76
N CYS A 465 29.33 44.50 -4.85
CA CYS A 465 30.24 44.54 -6.02
C CYS A 465 31.24 43.36 -6.03
N CYS A 466 31.60 42.81 -4.88
CA CYS A 466 32.65 41.79 -4.76
C CYS A 466 32.18 40.39 -4.37
N PHE A 467 30.93 40.26 -3.88
CA PHE A 467 30.39 39.02 -3.37
C PHE A 467 29.01 38.75 -3.90
N ILE A 468 28.61 37.46 -3.86
CA ILE A 468 27.27 37.01 -4.23
C ILE A 468 26.82 35.96 -3.22
N GLU A 469 25.51 35.83 -3.03
CA GLU A 469 24.91 34.78 -2.19
C GLU A 469 25.12 33.40 -2.79
N ASP A 470 25.65 32.48 -1.97
CA ASP A 470 25.83 31.06 -2.30
C ASP A 470 25.80 30.27 -1.00
N ALA A 471 24.70 29.53 -0.79
CA ALA A 471 24.40 28.82 0.45
C ALA A 471 25.44 27.72 0.82
N GLU A 472 26.17 27.23 -0.16
CA GLU A 472 27.17 26.16 0.05
C GLU A 472 28.56 26.71 0.37
N CYS A 473 28.74 28.01 0.22
CA CYS A 473 30.05 28.63 0.37
C CYS A 473 30.22 29.35 1.73
N GLU A 474 31.44 29.47 2.13
CA GLU A 474 31.84 30.18 3.36
C GLU A 474 33.13 30.97 3.15
N ILE A 475 33.28 32.06 3.90
CA ILE A 475 34.50 32.86 3.97
C ILE A 475 34.83 33.16 5.43
N THR A 476 36.13 33.22 5.78
CA THR A 476 36.52 33.58 7.14
C THR A 476 36.24 35.05 7.40
N GLN A 477 35.75 35.38 8.61
CA GLN A 477 35.50 36.76 9.03
C GLN A 477 36.76 37.59 8.96
N ILE A 478 37.90 37.00 9.30
CA ILE A 478 39.24 37.65 9.27
C ILE A 478 39.61 38.02 7.84
N ALA A 479 39.51 37.11 6.89
CA ALA A 479 39.83 37.38 5.48
C ALA A 479 38.97 38.47 4.90
N LEU A 480 37.67 38.44 5.19
CA LEU A 480 36.73 39.44 4.70
C LEU A 480 36.99 40.82 5.31
N TRP A 481 37.24 40.86 6.62
CA TRP A 481 37.61 42.11 7.32
C TRP A 481 38.91 42.71 6.81
N GLN A 482 39.95 41.88 6.67
CA GLN A 482 41.24 42.34 6.15
C GLN A 482 41.14 42.88 4.72
N ALA A 483 40.34 42.23 3.87
CA ALA A 483 40.12 42.72 2.51
C ALA A 483 39.43 44.08 2.49
N TYR A 484 38.39 44.27 3.33
CA TYR A 484 37.72 45.54 3.49
C TYR A 484 38.67 46.61 4.00
N GLN A 485 39.39 46.33 5.09
CA GLN A 485 40.35 47.25 5.68
C GLN A 485 41.44 47.65 4.70
N SER A 486 42.04 46.70 3.97
CA SER A 486 43.10 46.99 2.99
C SER A 486 42.63 47.88 1.85
N ARG A 487 41.36 47.95 1.57
CA ARG A 487 40.80 48.80 0.51
C ARG A 487 40.47 50.23 0.94
N PHE A 488 40.02 50.40 2.19
CA PHE A 488 39.47 51.69 2.67
C PHE A 488 40.25 52.31 3.82
N ALA A 489 41.35 51.71 4.31
CA ALA A 489 42.15 52.24 5.39
C ALA A 489 43.30 53.19 4.91
N ASP A 490 43.31 53.68 3.66
CA ASP A 490 44.32 54.59 3.19
C ASP A 490 44.15 55.98 3.88
N PRO A 491 45.16 56.43 4.64
CA PRO A 491 45.06 57.69 5.37
C PRO A 491 44.94 58.94 4.45
N ARG A 492 45.18 58.81 3.16
CA ARG A 492 45.05 59.90 2.17
C ARG A 492 43.62 60.16 1.74
N VAL A 493 42.70 59.26 2.09
CA VAL A 493 41.30 59.34 1.78
C VAL A 493 40.57 59.98 2.95
N THR A 494 40.58 61.28 3.00
CA THR A 494 39.93 62.08 4.05
C THR A 494 38.43 61.93 4.02
N GLY A 495 37.81 61.54 5.10
CA GLY A 495 36.44 61.83 5.39
C GLY A 495 35.56 60.74 5.99
N GLY A 496 35.98 59.51 6.09
CA GLY A 496 35.15 58.48 6.75
C GLY A 496 36.00 57.31 7.23
N GLY A 497 36.05 57.09 8.52
CA GLY A 497 36.74 55.94 9.07
C GLY A 497 36.15 54.62 8.55
N VAL A 498 36.95 53.56 8.54
CA VAL A 498 36.45 52.20 8.29
C VAL A 498 35.57 51.76 9.46
N LEU A 499 34.53 50.98 9.18
CA LEU A 499 33.72 50.38 10.24
C LEU A 499 34.54 49.48 11.16
N PRO A 500 34.30 49.46 12.46
CA PRO A 500 34.88 48.47 13.37
C PRO A 500 34.50 47.04 12.90
N ALA A 501 35.38 46.09 13.17
CA ALA A 501 35.18 44.71 12.68
C ALA A 501 33.81 44.13 13.03
N ALA A 502 33.34 44.34 14.27
CA ALA A 502 32.03 43.82 14.70
C ALA A 502 30.84 44.43 13.93
N GLU A 503 30.93 45.74 13.68
CA GLU A 503 29.88 46.46 12.93
C GLU A 503 29.92 46.08 11.44
N PHE A 504 31.09 45.92 10.86
CA PHE A 504 31.24 45.42 9.49
C PHE A 504 30.66 44.02 9.31
N ILE A 505 30.98 43.08 10.21
CA ILE A 505 30.44 41.72 10.16
C ILE A 505 28.89 41.71 10.29
N LYS A 506 28.36 42.58 11.16
CA LYS A 506 26.91 42.76 11.26
C LYS A 506 26.31 43.33 9.94
N ASN A 507 27.02 44.24 9.30
CA ASN A 507 26.60 44.83 8.04
C ASN A 507 26.56 43.81 6.88
N VAL A 508 27.44 42.78 6.93
CA VAL A 508 27.38 41.69 5.94
C VAL A 508 26.04 40.95 6.00
N SER A 509 25.55 40.65 7.19
CA SER A 509 24.23 40.00 7.37
C SER A 509 23.04 40.94 7.03
N ASN A 510 23.25 42.23 7.12
CA ASN A 510 22.25 43.19 6.65
C ASN A 510 22.24 43.34 5.13
N THR A 511 23.39 43.14 4.47
CA THR A 511 23.55 43.30 3.01
C THR A 511 23.05 42.08 2.24
N PHE A 512 23.25 40.87 2.80
CA PHE A 512 22.87 39.59 2.20
C PHE A 512 21.94 38.83 3.13
N THR A 513 20.78 38.46 2.64
CA THR A 513 19.71 37.79 3.43
C THR A 513 20.13 36.41 3.91
N ASN A 514 20.95 35.71 3.14
CA ASN A 514 21.40 34.36 3.43
C ASN A 514 22.76 34.31 4.13
N ALA A 515 23.40 35.46 4.38
CA ALA A 515 24.71 35.52 5.03
C ALA A 515 24.57 35.43 6.55
N GLN A 516 25.20 34.42 7.14
CA GLN A 516 25.19 34.19 8.59
C GLN A 516 26.59 34.07 9.14
N ALA A 517 26.90 34.88 10.16
CA ALA A 517 28.12 34.73 10.93
C ALA A 517 27.99 33.49 11.85
N GLN A 518 28.92 32.56 11.73
CA GLN A 518 28.93 31.30 12.49
C GLN A 518 30.32 31.06 13.11
N VAL A 519 30.30 30.30 14.19
CA VAL A 519 31.53 29.83 14.86
C VAL A 519 31.60 28.32 14.73
N ILE A 520 32.65 27.83 14.09
CA ILE A 520 32.85 26.38 13.91
C ILE A 520 33.88 25.92 14.93
N ASN A 521 33.45 25.08 15.85
CA ASN A 521 34.31 24.39 16.82
C ASN A 521 34.57 22.97 16.31
N GLY A 522 35.74 22.70 15.74
CA GLY A 522 36.11 21.35 15.33
C GLY A 522 36.81 20.60 16.50
N PRO A 523 36.63 19.27 16.64
CA PRO A 523 37.33 18.48 17.62
C PRO A 523 38.83 18.52 17.32
N GLY A 524 39.61 19.22 18.19
CA GLY A 524 41.06 19.33 18.07
C GLY A 524 41.60 20.44 17.14
N THR A 525 40.76 21.30 16.57
CA THR A 525 41.14 22.44 15.72
C THR A 525 40.79 23.76 16.39
N ALA A 526 41.54 24.81 16.06
CA ALA A 526 41.25 26.17 16.53
C ALA A 526 39.88 26.62 16.08
N THR A 527 39.16 27.31 16.94
CA THR A 527 37.85 27.93 16.64
C THR A 527 37.94 28.81 15.41
N LYS A 528 37.12 28.52 14.39
CA LYS A 528 37.06 29.31 13.16
C LYS A 528 35.79 30.19 13.14
N PHE A 529 35.99 31.47 12.89
CA PHE A 529 34.91 32.43 12.69
C PHE A 529 34.65 32.59 11.19
N ILE A 530 33.53 32.19 10.72
CA ILE A 530 33.16 32.22 9.30
C ILE A 530 31.87 33.01 9.05
N ILE A 531 31.69 33.40 7.81
CA ILE A 531 30.39 33.85 7.26
C ILE A 531 29.99 32.81 6.24
N LYS A 532 28.90 32.14 6.48
CA LYS A 532 28.32 31.19 5.55
C LYS A 532 27.23 31.86 4.71
N GLY A 533 27.09 31.45 3.47
CA GLY A 533 26.03 31.94 2.57
C GLY A 533 26.49 32.97 1.55
N ILE A 534 27.78 33.27 1.47
CA ILE A 534 28.36 34.17 0.46
C ILE A 534 29.66 33.59 -0.10
N ARG A 535 29.99 33.99 -1.32
CA ARG A 535 31.29 33.72 -1.95
C ARG A 535 31.83 34.94 -2.70
N PRO A 536 33.14 35.07 -2.92
CA PRO A 536 33.69 36.07 -3.82
C PRO A 536 33.18 35.88 -5.27
N LEU A 537 33.05 36.95 -5.99
CA LEU A 537 32.91 37.00 -7.44
C LEU A 537 34.25 36.76 -8.12
N GLU A 538 34.28 36.29 -9.34
CA GLU A 538 35.50 36.19 -10.17
C GLU A 538 36.06 37.54 -10.52
N THR A 539 35.20 38.48 -10.83
CA THR A 539 35.50 39.91 -11.15
C THR A 539 34.55 40.80 -10.38
N ALA A 540 35.01 42.00 -10.01
CA ALA A 540 34.13 42.97 -9.38
C ALA A 540 33.00 43.36 -10.33
N HIS A 541 31.83 43.65 -9.77
CA HIS A 541 30.63 44.08 -10.52
C HIS A 541 30.45 45.60 -10.34
N THR A 542 29.77 46.22 -11.31
CA THR A 542 29.28 47.60 -11.23
C THR A 542 28.17 47.72 -10.18
N PHE A 543 27.74 48.94 -9.87
CA PHE A 543 26.60 49.21 -8.99
C PHE A 543 25.28 48.61 -9.52
N GLU A 544 25.19 48.51 -10.83
CA GLU A 544 24.06 47.89 -11.54
C GLU A 544 24.15 46.37 -11.58
N GLY A 545 25.22 45.75 -11.03
CA GLY A 545 25.40 44.32 -10.94
C GLY A 545 26.04 43.65 -12.15
N PHE A 546 26.60 44.40 -13.09
CA PHE A 546 27.31 43.83 -14.24
C PHE A 546 28.80 43.64 -13.97
N PRO A 547 29.40 42.51 -14.45
CA PRO A 547 30.80 42.27 -14.28
C PRO A 547 31.67 43.28 -15.04
N TYR A 548 32.76 43.75 -14.41
CA TYR A 548 33.80 44.49 -15.10
C TYR A 548 34.58 43.58 -16.04
N SER A 549 34.85 44.04 -17.23
CA SER A 549 35.69 43.36 -18.21
C SER A 549 37.07 44.00 -18.21
N TYR A 550 38.10 43.18 -17.97
CA TYR A 550 39.47 43.64 -17.90
C TYR A 550 40.23 43.36 -19.19
N CYS A 551 41.01 44.34 -19.64
CA CYS A 551 41.90 44.12 -20.75
C CYS A 551 43.08 43.22 -20.31
N ARG A 552 43.15 42.02 -20.95
CA ARG A 552 44.23 41.05 -20.73
C ARG A 552 45.30 41.10 -21.80
N TRP A 553 45.44 42.20 -22.50
CA TRP A 553 46.46 42.37 -23.52
C TRP A 553 47.80 42.51 -22.88
N ALA A 554 48.80 41.67 -23.29
CA ALA A 554 50.15 41.68 -22.77
C ALA A 554 50.99 42.77 -23.51
N ASP A 555 51.89 43.42 -22.77
CA ASP A 555 52.83 44.37 -23.35
C ASP A 555 53.95 43.61 -24.10
N ASN A 556 54.17 43.96 -25.38
CA ASN A 556 55.23 43.38 -26.19
C ASN A 556 56.65 43.53 -25.60
N SER A 557 56.86 44.58 -24.84
CA SER A 557 58.16 44.87 -24.19
C SER A 557 58.37 44.10 -22.90
N LYS A 558 57.32 43.76 -22.23
CA LYS A 558 57.26 43.00 -20.97
C LYS A 558 56.05 42.06 -20.90
N PRO A 559 56.17 40.82 -21.42
CA PRO A 559 55.02 39.88 -21.50
C PRO A 559 54.39 39.55 -20.15
N SER A 560 55.07 39.82 -19.06
CA SER A 560 54.54 39.63 -17.69
C SER A 560 53.64 40.78 -17.23
N LYS A 561 53.56 41.89 -17.98
CA LYS A 561 52.76 43.05 -17.66
C LYS A 561 51.58 43.16 -18.62
N MET A 562 50.38 42.83 -18.13
CA MET A 562 49.14 43.00 -18.84
C MET A 562 48.59 44.41 -18.63
N CYS A 563 47.81 44.92 -19.59
CA CYS A 563 47.15 46.22 -19.52
C CYS A 563 46.27 46.38 -18.27
N GLN A 564 45.47 45.40 -17.96
CA GLN A 564 44.54 45.33 -16.79
C GLN A 564 43.58 46.52 -16.63
N ARG A 565 43.38 47.35 -17.65
CA ARG A 565 42.36 48.43 -17.63
C ARG A 565 40.98 47.82 -17.56
N ALA A 566 40.11 48.35 -16.70
CA ALA A 566 38.77 47.86 -16.46
C ALA A 566 37.73 48.66 -17.28
N PHE A 567 36.75 47.95 -17.77
CA PHE A 567 35.65 48.52 -18.56
C PHE A 567 34.30 48.04 -18.05
N THR A 568 33.33 48.93 -18.03
CA THR A 568 31.92 48.63 -17.65
C THR A 568 31.13 48.08 -18.82
N SER A 569 31.55 48.36 -20.04
CA SER A 569 30.92 47.92 -21.28
C SER A 569 31.83 46.98 -22.07
N PRO A 570 31.34 45.84 -22.60
CA PRO A 570 32.07 45.02 -23.55
C PRO A 570 32.50 45.81 -24.81
N THR A 571 31.65 46.72 -25.26
CA THR A 571 31.94 47.57 -26.43
C THR A 571 33.13 48.49 -26.18
N ASP A 572 33.24 49.09 -24.98
CA ASP A 572 34.37 49.95 -24.62
C ASP A 572 35.68 49.16 -24.51
N LEU A 573 35.60 47.96 -23.96
CA LEU A 573 36.76 47.06 -23.96
C LEU A 573 37.18 46.69 -25.39
N ARG A 574 36.23 46.43 -26.27
CA ARG A 574 36.53 46.14 -27.68
C ARG A 574 37.16 47.34 -28.37
N ASN A 575 36.63 48.54 -28.18
CA ASN A 575 37.16 49.76 -28.74
C ASN A 575 38.58 50.02 -28.23
N HIS A 576 38.84 49.81 -26.95
CA HIS A 576 40.18 49.91 -26.39
C HIS A 576 41.18 48.90 -26.97
N VAL A 577 40.75 47.61 -27.10
CA VAL A 577 41.67 46.59 -27.63
C VAL A 577 41.99 46.85 -29.09
N PHE A 578 41.01 47.18 -29.91
CA PHE A 578 41.23 47.42 -31.33
C PHE A 578 41.87 48.78 -31.61
N GLY A 579 41.50 49.83 -30.88
CA GLY A 579 42.07 51.17 -31.04
C GLY A 579 43.44 51.30 -30.42
N ASP A 580 43.58 51.04 -29.07
CA ASP A 580 44.81 51.32 -28.33
C ASP A 580 45.89 50.26 -28.53
N HIS A 581 45.52 49.00 -28.66
CA HIS A 581 46.48 47.87 -28.77
C HIS A 581 46.72 47.40 -30.20
N MET A 582 45.73 47.45 -31.06
CA MET A 582 45.87 47.02 -32.43
C MET A 582 45.97 48.19 -33.42
N ASN A 583 45.87 49.44 -32.95
CA ASN A 583 45.93 50.70 -33.75
C ASN A 583 45.00 50.65 -34.96
N LEU A 584 43.77 50.09 -34.82
CA LEU A 584 42.78 50.08 -35.89
C LEU A 584 41.91 51.32 -35.81
N GLU A 585 41.71 52.00 -36.97
CA GLU A 585 40.84 53.15 -37.04
C GLU A 585 39.38 52.74 -37.06
N PRO A 586 38.50 53.33 -36.21
CA PRO A 586 37.07 53.05 -36.25
C PRO A 586 36.46 53.59 -37.53
N THR A 587 35.43 52.94 -38.04
CA THR A 587 34.56 53.45 -39.12
C THR A 587 33.41 54.28 -38.54
N ASP A 588 32.64 54.92 -39.42
CA ASP A 588 31.45 55.65 -39.03
C ASP A 588 30.35 54.77 -38.40
N THR A 589 30.47 53.47 -38.53
CA THR A 589 29.58 52.50 -37.90
C THR A 589 30.15 52.01 -36.60
N PRO A 590 29.47 52.18 -35.47
CA PRO A 590 29.94 51.72 -34.16
C PRO A 590 30.33 50.25 -34.17
N GLY A 591 31.53 49.90 -33.68
CA GLY A 591 32.04 48.53 -33.58
C GLY A 591 32.67 47.97 -34.85
N GLN A 592 32.74 48.74 -35.93
CA GLN A 592 33.47 48.37 -37.15
C GLN A 592 34.76 49.18 -37.29
N TYR A 593 35.81 48.52 -37.79
CA TYR A 593 37.15 49.09 -37.93
C TYR A 593 37.62 48.97 -39.36
N LYS A 594 38.41 49.94 -39.83
CA LYS A 594 39.05 49.92 -41.14
C LYS A 594 40.14 48.86 -41.12
N LEU A 595 39.98 47.84 -41.95
CA LEU A 595 40.96 46.75 -42.12
C LEU A 595 41.58 46.87 -43.48
N ASP A 596 42.63 47.67 -43.62
CA ASP A 596 43.32 47.84 -44.90
C ASP A 596 44.36 46.75 -45.07
N PRO A 597 44.23 45.86 -46.09
CA PRO A 597 45.13 44.68 -46.26
C PRO A 597 46.54 45.05 -46.71
N ALA A 598 46.75 46.28 -47.22
CA ALA A 598 48.03 46.65 -47.86
C ALA A 598 49.06 47.34 -46.94
N GLU A 599 48.64 47.97 -45.86
CA GLU A 599 49.53 48.74 -44.99
C GLU A 599 49.63 48.30 -43.51
N SER A 600 48.98 47.20 -43.20
CA SER A 600 48.91 46.77 -41.82
C SER A 600 50.13 45.98 -41.37
N PRO A 601 50.78 46.34 -40.24
CA PRO A 601 51.81 45.51 -39.65
C PRO A 601 51.27 44.15 -39.28
N ILE A 602 52.11 43.14 -39.29
CA ILE A 602 51.73 41.78 -38.88
C ILE A 602 51.40 41.81 -37.37
N HIS A 603 50.10 41.73 -37.06
CA HIS A 603 49.61 41.65 -35.70
C HIS A 603 49.69 40.20 -35.17
N THR A 604 50.03 40.09 -33.92
CA THR A 604 50.00 38.81 -33.19
C THR A 604 48.98 38.94 -32.02
N CYS A 605 48.28 37.87 -31.70
CA CYS A 605 47.37 37.91 -30.55
C CYS A 605 48.21 37.94 -29.26
N GLN A 606 48.04 39.03 -28.51
CA GLN A 606 48.74 39.30 -27.24
C GLN A 606 47.81 39.08 -26.01
N TRP A 607 46.61 38.48 -26.27
CA TRP A 607 45.64 38.32 -25.23
C TRP A 607 46.09 37.21 -24.26
N ASP A 608 46.36 37.54 -23.00
CA ASP A 608 46.75 36.64 -21.93
C ASP A 608 47.83 35.63 -22.41
N HIS A 609 47.58 34.35 -22.23
CA HIS A 609 48.45 33.23 -22.64
C HIS A 609 48.07 32.65 -24.00
N CYS A 610 47.32 33.35 -24.84
CA CYS A 610 46.98 32.88 -26.15
C CYS A 610 48.22 32.56 -27.00
N VAL A 611 48.25 31.36 -27.59
CA VAL A 611 49.37 30.84 -28.41
C VAL A 611 49.11 30.99 -29.90
N ARG A 612 47.89 31.39 -30.29
CA ARG A 612 47.50 31.51 -31.68
C ARG A 612 48.05 32.77 -32.31
N PHE A 613 48.59 32.73 -33.52
CA PHE A 613 49.17 33.82 -34.21
C PHE A 613 50.37 34.49 -33.47
N ARG A 614 51.20 33.74 -32.74
CA ARG A 614 52.47 34.22 -32.24
C ARG A 614 53.52 34.28 -33.36
N ALA A 615 54.62 35.07 -33.14
CA ALA A 615 55.64 35.37 -34.13
C ALA A 615 56.29 34.15 -34.81
N SER A 616 56.24 32.98 -34.20
CA SER A 616 56.76 31.68 -34.76
C SER A 616 55.71 30.91 -35.60
N GLY A 617 54.48 31.43 -35.75
CA GLY A 617 53.37 30.78 -36.47
C GLY A 617 53.23 31.31 -37.90
N PRO A 618 52.25 30.78 -38.69
CA PRO A 618 51.96 31.28 -40.02
C PRO A 618 51.55 32.76 -39.97
N SER A 619 52.07 33.59 -40.87
CA SER A 619 51.71 34.96 -40.97
C SER A 619 50.19 35.13 -41.22
N ALA A 620 49.51 35.79 -40.30
CA ALA A 620 48.08 36.08 -40.40
C ALA A 620 47.87 37.55 -40.78
N ASN A 621 46.91 37.84 -41.66
CA ASN A 621 46.51 39.20 -41.93
C ASN A 621 45.78 39.79 -40.71
N THR A 622 45.75 41.11 -40.63
CA THR A 622 45.11 41.87 -39.52
C THR A 622 43.62 41.45 -39.31
N SER A 623 42.90 41.15 -40.38
CA SER A 623 41.50 40.72 -40.31
C SER A 623 41.36 39.38 -39.60
N MET A 624 42.24 38.41 -39.88
CA MET A 624 42.21 37.13 -39.21
C MET A 624 42.57 37.22 -37.74
N VAL A 625 43.54 38.07 -37.38
CA VAL A 625 43.94 38.32 -36.00
C VAL A 625 42.84 39.06 -35.24
N ALA A 626 42.24 40.09 -35.84
CA ALA A 626 41.12 40.84 -35.26
C ALA A 626 39.88 39.91 -35.02
N GLY A 627 39.54 39.08 -36.01
CA GLY A 627 38.47 38.08 -35.85
C GLY A 627 38.76 37.08 -34.71
N HIS A 628 40.01 36.64 -34.58
CA HIS A 628 40.42 35.80 -33.47
C HIS A 628 40.39 36.53 -32.13
N VAL A 629 40.89 37.76 -32.06
CA VAL A 629 40.88 38.60 -30.85
C VAL A 629 39.45 38.85 -30.37
N SER A 630 38.49 39.01 -31.30
CA SER A 630 37.08 39.13 -30.98
C SER A 630 36.53 37.91 -30.21
N SER A 631 37.09 36.71 -30.42
CA SER A 631 36.70 35.51 -29.67
C SER A 631 37.13 35.50 -28.20
N HIS A 632 38.05 36.36 -27.81
CA HIS A 632 38.47 36.59 -26.42
C HIS A 632 37.64 37.64 -25.69
N LEU A 633 36.93 38.48 -26.45
CA LEU A 633 36.18 39.60 -25.89
C LEU A 633 34.76 39.13 -25.53
N PRO A 634 34.19 39.63 -24.44
CA PRO A 634 32.81 39.32 -24.10
C PRO A 634 31.87 39.86 -25.18
N GLU A 635 30.73 39.19 -25.35
CA GLU A 635 29.67 39.60 -26.26
C GLU A 635 29.01 40.91 -25.82
N ASP A 636 28.56 41.70 -26.79
CA ASP A 636 27.85 42.94 -26.50
C ASP A 636 26.52 42.67 -25.80
N ARG A 637 26.22 43.51 -24.83
CA ARG A 637 24.97 43.38 -24.08
C ARG A 637 23.78 43.89 -24.87
N PRO A 638 22.70 43.14 -25.01
CA PRO A 638 21.48 43.65 -25.61
C PRO A 638 20.91 44.83 -24.78
N ALA A 639 20.26 45.79 -25.45
CA ALA A 639 19.61 46.90 -24.77
C ALA A 639 18.56 46.36 -23.77
N GLY A 640 18.62 46.81 -22.52
CA GLY A 640 17.72 46.34 -21.44
C GLY A 640 18.12 45.01 -20.78
N ALA A 641 19.32 44.52 -21.02
CA ALA A 641 19.82 43.31 -20.33
C ALA A 641 19.78 43.51 -18.82
N GLN A 642 19.23 42.52 -18.12
CA GLN A 642 19.31 42.41 -16.66
C GLN A 642 20.61 41.71 -16.25
N PRO A 643 21.23 42.11 -15.13
CA PRO A 643 22.39 41.40 -14.64
C PRO A 643 22.03 39.93 -14.32
N THR A 644 22.68 39.01 -14.99
CA THR A 644 22.50 37.61 -14.73
C THR A 644 23.17 37.20 -13.40
N SER A 645 22.48 36.43 -12.58
CA SER A 645 23.10 35.84 -11.40
C SER A 645 24.39 35.11 -11.81
N ALA A 646 25.51 35.46 -11.20
CA ALA A 646 26.80 34.83 -11.46
C ALA A 646 26.80 33.40 -10.92
N LYS A 647 26.25 32.45 -11.68
CA LYS A 647 26.28 31.02 -11.34
C LYS A 647 27.67 30.47 -11.59
N ARG A 648 28.11 29.56 -10.74
CA ARG A 648 29.36 28.81 -10.97
C ARG A 648 29.26 28.01 -12.25
N ALA A 649 30.32 27.91 -13.00
CA ALA A 649 30.36 27.12 -14.22
C ALA A 649 30.09 25.64 -13.91
N VAL A 650 29.20 25.00 -14.64
CA VAL A 650 28.93 23.57 -14.53
C VAL A 650 30.05 22.83 -15.29
N LEU A 651 30.91 22.13 -14.54
CA LEU A 651 31.99 21.33 -15.10
C LEU A 651 31.49 19.98 -15.61
N GLN A 652 30.43 19.48 -15.01
CA GLN A 652 29.84 18.20 -15.32
C GLN A 652 28.34 18.27 -15.05
N GLU A 653 27.56 17.98 -16.09
CA GLU A 653 26.11 17.99 -15.99
C GLU A 653 25.59 16.76 -15.23
N ARG A 654 24.49 16.95 -14.53
CA ARG A 654 23.78 15.84 -13.89
C ARG A 654 23.05 15.01 -14.94
N ILE A 655 23.42 13.73 -15.03
CA ILE A 655 22.77 12.77 -15.94
C ILE A 655 21.92 11.83 -15.09
N VAL A 656 20.62 11.85 -15.34
CA VAL A 656 19.64 11.01 -14.65
C VAL A 656 18.99 10.10 -15.69
N ARG A 657 19.10 8.79 -15.47
CA ARG A 657 18.36 7.79 -16.25
C ARG A 657 17.03 7.52 -15.55
N LYS A 658 15.93 7.69 -16.27
CA LYS A 658 14.57 7.44 -15.80
C LYS A 658 14.10 6.10 -16.33
N TRP A 659 13.63 5.24 -15.42
CA TRP A 659 13.06 3.95 -15.73
C TRP A 659 11.57 3.99 -15.42
N TYR A 660 10.76 3.43 -16.30
CA TYR A 660 9.33 3.31 -16.13
C TYR A 660 8.98 1.83 -16.03
N TYR A 661 8.39 1.45 -14.92
CA TYR A 661 7.91 0.11 -14.66
C TYR A 661 6.39 0.13 -14.53
N MET A 662 5.76 -1.02 -14.78
CA MET A 662 4.34 -1.25 -14.57
C MET A 662 4.20 -2.33 -13.50
N ASP A 663 4.36 -1.93 -12.25
CA ASP A 663 4.43 -2.90 -11.15
C ASP A 663 3.04 -3.32 -10.68
N THR A 664 2.89 -4.62 -10.47
CA THR A 664 1.76 -5.23 -9.76
C THR A 664 1.82 -4.88 -8.28
N PRO A 665 0.67 -4.73 -7.60
CA PRO A 665 0.64 -4.53 -6.16
C PRO A 665 1.44 -5.57 -5.38
N ILE A 666 2.16 -5.12 -4.34
CA ILE A 666 2.94 -5.96 -3.43
C ILE A 666 2.40 -5.81 -2.00
N ASN A 667 2.49 -6.88 -1.20
CA ASN A 667 2.14 -6.86 0.22
C ASN A 667 3.27 -6.22 1.06
N GLU A 668 3.07 -6.12 2.38
CA GLU A 668 4.05 -5.58 3.32
C GLU A 668 5.38 -6.36 3.33
N LYS A 669 5.36 -7.62 2.92
CA LYS A 669 6.55 -8.47 2.80
C LYS A 669 7.28 -8.34 1.46
N GLY A 670 6.77 -7.48 0.55
CA GLY A 670 7.33 -7.29 -0.79
C GLY A 670 6.94 -8.39 -1.79
N GLU A 671 5.97 -9.26 -1.48
CA GLU A 671 5.51 -10.31 -2.37
C GLU A 671 4.36 -9.80 -3.24
N PRO A 672 4.30 -10.17 -4.54
CA PRO A 672 3.20 -9.78 -5.40
C PRO A 672 1.89 -10.45 -4.97
N PHE A 673 0.78 -9.77 -5.16
CA PHE A 673 -0.55 -10.31 -4.91
C PHE A 673 -1.58 -9.77 -5.92
N GLY A 674 -2.80 -10.29 -5.84
CA GLY A 674 -3.91 -9.87 -6.69
C GLY A 674 -4.00 -10.62 -8.01
N VAL A 675 -4.83 -10.10 -8.91
CA VAL A 675 -5.23 -10.76 -10.16
C VAL A 675 -4.04 -11.10 -11.06
N ALA A 676 -3.14 -10.16 -11.28
CA ALA A 676 -1.99 -10.36 -12.17
C ALA A 676 -1.05 -11.46 -11.65
N TYR A 677 -0.82 -11.53 -10.35
CA TYR A 677 -0.02 -12.57 -9.73
C TYR A 677 -0.67 -13.96 -9.88
N LYS A 678 -1.98 -14.05 -9.58
CA LYS A 678 -2.74 -15.31 -9.73
C LYS A 678 -2.74 -15.80 -11.17
N ALA A 679 -2.91 -14.89 -12.16
CA ALA A 679 -2.84 -15.23 -13.57
C ALA A 679 -1.46 -15.76 -13.96
N ALA A 680 -0.37 -15.20 -13.42
CA ALA A 680 0.98 -15.71 -13.65
C ALA A 680 1.16 -17.14 -13.09
N LEU A 681 0.60 -17.43 -11.91
CA LEU A 681 0.63 -18.77 -11.32
C LEU A 681 -0.16 -19.79 -12.15
N VAL A 682 -1.36 -19.41 -12.62
CA VAL A 682 -2.19 -20.26 -13.52
C VAL A 682 -1.43 -20.56 -14.81
N LEU A 683 -0.85 -19.54 -15.46
CA LEU A 683 -0.05 -19.74 -16.68
C LEU A 683 1.14 -20.67 -16.43
N ARG A 684 1.81 -20.56 -15.31
CA ARG A 684 2.91 -21.42 -14.92
C ARG A 684 2.46 -22.88 -14.76
N ASN A 685 1.34 -23.11 -14.08
CA ASN A 685 0.78 -24.45 -13.92
C ASN A 685 0.42 -25.06 -15.28
N ILE A 686 -0.24 -24.29 -16.14
CA ILE A 686 -0.56 -24.70 -17.51
C ILE A 686 0.72 -25.07 -18.29
N ALA A 687 1.73 -24.21 -18.30
CA ALA A 687 2.97 -24.49 -19.03
C ALA A 687 3.67 -25.77 -18.54
N ARG A 688 3.55 -26.10 -17.24
CA ARG A 688 4.08 -27.33 -16.65
C ARG A 688 3.22 -28.57 -16.98
N GLY A 689 1.90 -28.39 -17.02
CA GLY A 689 0.92 -29.48 -17.18
C GLY A 689 0.56 -29.81 -18.62
N LEU A 690 0.94 -28.97 -19.61
CA LEU A 690 0.64 -29.26 -20.99
C LEU A 690 1.36 -30.53 -21.49
N PRO A 691 0.64 -31.43 -22.17
CA PRO A 691 1.24 -32.66 -22.67
C PRO A 691 2.29 -32.39 -23.78
N ASN A 692 3.31 -33.24 -23.81
CA ASN A 692 4.39 -33.14 -24.79
C ASN A 692 4.02 -33.71 -26.17
N ARG A 693 2.74 -33.94 -26.46
CA ARG A 693 2.25 -34.42 -27.76
C ARG A 693 1.94 -33.28 -28.71
N THR A 694 2.07 -33.55 -30.02
CA THR A 694 1.65 -32.64 -31.06
C THR A 694 0.14 -32.66 -31.21
N THR A 695 -0.43 -31.56 -31.67
CA THR A 695 -1.86 -31.44 -31.93
C THR A 695 -2.16 -31.20 -33.41
N SER A 696 -2.93 -32.08 -34.03
CA SER A 696 -3.38 -31.92 -35.43
C SER A 696 -4.25 -30.67 -35.61
N LYS A 697 -4.98 -30.25 -34.55
CA LYS A 697 -5.90 -29.10 -34.55
C LYS A 697 -5.19 -27.77 -34.79
N TYR A 698 -3.91 -27.66 -34.45
CA TYR A 698 -3.13 -26.41 -34.58
C TYR A 698 -1.86 -26.63 -35.45
N GLY A 699 -2.01 -27.29 -36.58
CA GLY A 699 -0.96 -27.45 -37.59
C GLY A 699 0.19 -28.38 -37.20
N GLY A 700 -0.08 -29.36 -36.34
CA GLY A 700 0.97 -30.34 -35.93
C GLY A 700 2.00 -29.80 -34.93
N LEU A 701 1.72 -28.62 -34.31
CA LEU A 701 2.61 -28.05 -33.31
C LEU A 701 2.47 -28.75 -31.96
N PRO A 702 3.52 -28.83 -31.16
CA PRO A 702 3.42 -29.19 -29.75
C PRO A 702 2.52 -28.20 -29.00
N TRP A 703 1.76 -28.67 -28.04
CA TRP A 703 0.81 -27.83 -27.30
C TRP A 703 1.44 -26.59 -26.65
N LYS A 704 2.64 -26.70 -26.10
CA LYS A 704 3.36 -25.53 -25.56
C LYS A 704 3.62 -24.46 -26.64
N LYS A 705 4.06 -24.89 -27.82
CA LYS A 705 4.29 -23.97 -28.97
C LYS A 705 2.97 -23.36 -29.45
N ALA A 706 1.91 -24.14 -29.55
CA ALA A 706 0.60 -23.66 -29.98
C ALA A 706 0.02 -22.61 -29.00
N CYS A 707 0.21 -22.79 -27.67
CA CYS A 707 -0.31 -21.89 -26.66
C CYS A 707 0.53 -20.62 -26.48
N PHE A 708 1.86 -20.71 -26.53
CA PHE A 708 2.72 -19.63 -26.04
C PHE A 708 3.55 -18.91 -27.11
N THR A 709 3.81 -19.51 -28.31
CA THR A 709 4.67 -18.87 -29.30
C THR A 709 4.18 -17.50 -29.73
N SER A 710 2.90 -17.37 -30.06
CA SER A 710 2.29 -16.09 -30.46
C SER A 710 2.20 -15.08 -29.31
N GLN A 711 2.20 -15.54 -28.08
CA GLN A 711 2.04 -14.72 -26.88
C GLN A 711 3.36 -14.38 -26.19
N ARG A 712 4.46 -15.03 -26.59
CA ARG A 712 5.79 -14.83 -26.00
C ARG A 712 6.22 -13.36 -25.93
N PRO A 713 6.04 -12.53 -26.98
CA PRO A 713 6.43 -11.12 -26.93
C PRO A 713 5.73 -10.35 -25.79
N LYS A 714 4.43 -10.62 -25.55
CA LYS A 714 3.67 -9.98 -24.46
C LYS A 714 4.16 -10.43 -23.08
N ILE A 715 4.46 -11.72 -22.93
CA ILE A 715 5.00 -12.25 -21.66
C ILE A 715 6.36 -11.61 -21.37
N VAL A 716 7.24 -11.51 -22.36
CA VAL A 716 8.56 -10.88 -22.21
C VAL A 716 8.44 -9.39 -21.93
N GLU A 717 7.50 -8.68 -22.57
CA GLU A 717 7.24 -7.28 -22.29
C GLU A 717 6.81 -7.05 -20.83
N VAL A 718 5.91 -7.89 -20.32
CA VAL A 718 5.50 -7.80 -18.90
C VAL A 718 6.66 -8.18 -17.99
N TRP A 719 7.43 -9.20 -18.33
CA TRP A 719 8.62 -9.60 -17.56
C TRP A 719 9.66 -8.49 -17.45
N ASP A 720 9.90 -7.74 -18.54
CA ASP A 720 10.85 -6.63 -18.55
C ASP A 720 10.34 -5.45 -17.71
N ARG A 721 9.07 -5.10 -17.86
CA ARG A 721 8.47 -3.91 -17.26
C ARG A 721 7.93 -4.11 -15.85
N ASN A 722 7.55 -5.34 -15.45
CA ASN A 722 6.93 -5.64 -14.16
C ASN A 722 7.90 -6.39 -13.24
N ARG A 723 8.49 -5.68 -12.28
CA ARG A 723 9.48 -6.27 -11.38
C ARG A 723 8.87 -7.23 -10.38
N ALA A 724 7.65 -6.94 -9.92
CA ALA A 724 6.98 -7.75 -8.91
C ALA A 724 6.69 -9.17 -9.42
N LEU A 725 6.37 -9.32 -10.71
CA LEU A 725 6.09 -10.62 -11.34
C LEU A 725 7.30 -11.28 -11.98
N ARG A 726 8.48 -10.66 -11.95
CA ARG A 726 9.66 -11.12 -12.71
C ARG A 726 10.06 -12.55 -12.33
N LYS A 727 9.95 -12.93 -11.08
CA LYS A 727 10.29 -14.27 -10.61
C LYS A 727 9.39 -15.33 -11.26
N GLU A 728 8.08 -15.16 -11.16
CA GLU A 728 7.07 -16.09 -11.67
C GLU A 728 7.12 -16.18 -13.20
N LEU A 729 7.30 -15.03 -13.86
CA LEU A 729 7.43 -14.98 -15.31
C LEU A 729 8.77 -15.56 -15.81
N THR A 730 9.85 -15.45 -15.04
CA THR A 730 11.11 -16.15 -15.36
C THR A 730 10.90 -17.66 -15.32
N GLU A 731 10.24 -18.18 -14.29
CA GLU A 731 9.90 -19.62 -14.20
C GLU A 731 9.01 -20.04 -15.38
N LEU A 732 8.01 -19.23 -15.73
CA LEU A 732 7.14 -19.49 -16.88
C LEU A 732 7.92 -19.54 -18.18
N ILE A 733 8.77 -18.56 -18.47
CA ILE A 733 9.59 -18.49 -19.69
C ILE A 733 10.52 -19.71 -19.76
N MET A 734 11.19 -20.06 -18.66
CA MET A 734 12.08 -21.23 -18.62
C MET A 734 11.33 -22.53 -18.93
N VAL A 735 10.09 -22.69 -18.44
CA VAL A 735 9.27 -23.88 -18.70
C VAL A 735 8.81 -23.92 -20.17
N ILE A 736 8.50 -22.76 -20.75
CA ILE A 736 8.09 -22.66 -22.16
C ILE A 736 9.27 -22.96 -23.11
N GLU A 737 10.48 -22.46 -22.76
CA GLU A 737 11.67 -22.57 -23.57
C GLU A 737 12.43 -23.91 -23.41
N LYS A 738 12.16 -24.62 -22.30
CA LYS A 738 12.73 -25.93 -22.08
C LYS A 738 12.25 -26.87 -23.20
N GLU A 739 13.05 -27.01 -24.25
CA GLU A 739 12.85 -28.05 -25.23
C GLU A 739 12.97 -29.40 -24.52
N VAL A 740 12.01 -30.26 -24.78
CA VAL A 740 12.13 -31.64 -24.38
C VAL A 740 13.22 -32.22 -25.25
N ASP A 741 14.40 -32.38 -24.68
CA ASP A 741 15.43 -33.21 -25.28
C ASP A 741 14.85 -34.62 -25.47
N TYR A 742 14.57 -35.01 -26.69
CA TYR A 742 14.20 -36.36 -27.09
C TYR A 742 15.44 -37.19 -27.25
#